data_ca2432e26d38f2556073fe3f462ecce0
#
_entry.id   ca2432e26d38f2556073fe3f462ecce0
#
_cell.length_a   1.000
_cell.length_b   1.000
_cell.length_c   1.000
_cell.angle_alpha   90.00
_cell.angle_beta   90.00
_cell.angle_gamma   90.00
#
_symmetry.space_group_name_H-M   'P 1'
#
loop_
_entity.id
_entity.type
_entity.pdbx_description
1 polymer ?
#
loop_
_entity_poly.entity_id
_entity_poly.type
_entity_poly.pdbx_seq_one_letter_code
_entity_poly.pdbx_strand_id
1 'polypeptide(L)'
;MEKDFFDVFPSLKVKKELEELLDMVFVTRVSCNPSRTHIWVYIKSERWIHKKHIFELEEQIERQIFAGLNVTVTVIEKFRLSGQYNPQNFLETYRSSMELELRSYNMLEYNMFRQAQISFPGENDLHMILPDSVIAREKSGILIEYLQKVFCERCGMDLKVELEFRETQESKYRKNAAVQIAQEVENVIRHAKLNSKNEEPAQSEEAGTAEKKAEKKTDKGQQEKKDKKAAFADRKDNRKGDFRGGFRRDSNPDVIYGRDFEGEPVALETITGEMGEVIVRGQVMEVEAREIRNEKTILIFPITDFTDSIVVKMFLRNEQVPEVTEHVKKGAFLKFRGVTTVDRFDSELTIASIAGIKKIANFTTARVDTSPQKRVELHCHTKMSDMDGVTDAKSLVKRAYEWGHPAIAITDHGVVQAFPEANHCFDAWGGCVPKDSDFKVLYGMEGYLVDDLKGMVTNGKGQKLNGRFVVFDIETTGFSSLTCQIIEIGAVLVENGEITDRFSTFVNPKVPIPFRIEQLTSINDSMVMDAPTIEEVLPKFLEFSKDAVMVAHNADFDMGFIMKNCDRLGIAHDFTYVDTVGMARFLLPALNRFKLDTVAKAVGVSLENHHRAVDDAACTAEIFVKFVKMLEERDIRDVDMLNEQGAVSVNTIRKLPTYHVIIFARNETGRINLYKLVSQSHLKYYHRRPRVPKSVLEQYRDGLLVGSACEAGELYQAILRNAPDTEIARLVNFYDYLEIQPVGNNRFMIADDKHDMISSEEDLKEINRKIVKLGEQFKKPVVATCDVHFMDPQDEIYRRIIMAGNGFSDADEQAPLYLRTTEAVSYTHLRAHETRHDL
;
A
#
# COMPACT_ATOMS: atom_id res chain seq x y z
N MET A 1 -19.40 12.52 -39.54
CA MET A 1 -18.28 13.46 -39.64
C MET A 1 -17.60 13.38 -38.29
N GLU A 2 -16.39 12.89 -38.28
CA GLU A 2 -15.56 12.86 -37.07
C GLU A 2 -15.18 14.29 -36.70
N LYS A 3 -15.27 14.66 -35.42
CA LYS A 3 -14.88 15.99 -34.90
C LYS A 3 -13.97 15.80 -33.72
N ASP A 4 -13.02 16.70 -33.55
CA ASP A 4 -12.15 16.71 -32.37
C ASP A 4 -12.98 16.78 -31.10
N PHE A 5 -12.51 16.13 -30.04
CA PHE A 5 -13.28 15.98 -28.81
C PHE A 5 -13.68 17.34 -28.22
N PHE A 6 -12.75 18.28 -28.13
CA PHE A 6 -13.02 19.61 -27.59
C PHE A 6 -13.78 20.54 -28.52
N ASP A 7 -13.89 20.22 -29.84
CA ASP A 7 -14.84 20.91 -30.73
C ASP A 7 -16.29 20.57 -30.40
N VAL A 8 -16.53 19.37 -29.86
CA VAL A 8 -17.85 18.92 -29.42
C VAL A 8 -18.16 19.38 -27.99
N PHE A 9 -17.15 19.39 -27.12
CA PHE A 9 -17.24 19.74 -25.70
C PHE A 9 -16.34 20.93 -25.28
N PRO A 10 -16.49 22.13 -25.89
CA PRO A 10 -15.55 23.24 -25.74
C PRO A 10 -15.52 23.87 -24.33
N SER A 11 -16.54 23.61 -23.52
CA SER A 11 -16.62 24.14 -22.15
C SER A 11 -16.15 23.14 -21.08
N LEU A 12 -15.86 21.91 -21.46
CA LEU A 12 -15.44 20.87 -20.53
C LEU A 12 -14.03 21.14 -20.02
N LYS A 13 -13.85 21.11 -18.72
CA LYS A 13 -12.53 21.25 -18.07
C LYS A 13 -12.16 19.92 -17.41
N VAL A 14 -11.05 19.37 -17.78
CA VAL A 14 -10.50 18.12 -17.25
C VAL A 14 -9.10 18.34 -16.72
N LYS A 15 -8.53 17.36 -16.04
CA LYS A 15 -7.13 17.39 -15.61
C LYS A 15 -6.23 17.36 -16.85
N LYS A 16 -5.06 17.96 -16.73
CA LYS A 16 -4.08 18.08 -17.83
C LYS A 16 -3.77 16.74 -18.51
N GLU A 17 -3.57 15.67 -17.73
CA GLU A 17 -3.33 14.31 -18.23
C GLU A 17 -4.47 13.78 -19.11
N LEU A 18 -5.70 14.03 -18.71
CA LEU A 18 -6.88 13.64 -19.47
C LEU A 18 -7.11 14.57 -20.68
N GLU A 19 -6.79 15.86 -20.57
CA GLU A 19 -6.85 16.82 -21.67
C GLU A 19 -5.94 16.39 -22.81
N GLU A 20 -4.69 16.06 -22.50
CA GLU A 20 -3.70 15.59 -23.48
C GLU A 20 -4.09 14.27 -24.17
N LEU A 21 -4.76 13.35 -23.45
CA LEU A 21 -5.34 12.15 -24.05
C LEU A 21 -6.51 12.46 -24.99
N LEU A 22 -7.38 13.39 -24.60
CA LEU A 22 -8.57 13.74 -25.36
C LEU A 22 -8.28 14.58 -26.60
N ASP A 23 -7.14 15.25 -26.68
CA ASP A 23 -6.67 15.94 -27.88
C ASP A 23 -6.49 15.01 -29.10
N MET A 24 -6.30 13.69 -28.84
CA MET A 24 -6.17 12.65 -29.88
C MET A 24 -7.48 11.85 -30.06
N VAL A 25 -8.58 12.32 -29.53
CA VAL A 25 -9.86 11.63 -29.56
C VAL A 25 -10.85 12.34 -30.47
N PHE A 26 -11.49 11.58 -31.35
CA PHE A 26 -12.54 12.06 -32.21
C PHE A 26 -13.90 11.60 -31.69
N VAL A 27 -14.86 12.53 -31.64
CA VAL A 27 -16.28 12.18 -31.41
C VAL A 27 -16.91 11.85 -32.76
N THR A 28 -17.38 10.61 -32.91
CA THR A 28 -17.99 10.12 -34.13
C THR A 28 -19.50 10.32 -34.13
N ARG A 29 -20.12 10.26 -32.95
CA ARG A 29 -21.56 10.38 -32.75
C ARG A 29 -21.89 10.74 -31.31
N VAL A 30 -22.96 11.51 -31.11
CA VAL A 30 -23.64 11.68 -29.82
C VAL A 30 -25.11 11.31 -30.04
N SER A 31 -25.67 10.50 -29.16
CA SER A 31 -27.07 10.11 -29.21
C SER A 31 -27.71 10.10 -27.82
N CYS A 32 -29.03 10.18 -27.75
CA CYS A 32 -29.77 10.13 -26.48
C CYS A 32 -30.99 9.23 -26.60
N ASN A 33 -31.48 8.75 -25.45
CA ASN A 33 -32.78 8.05 -25.41
C ASN A 33 -33.94 9.03 -25.63
N PRO A 34 -35.17 8.56 -25.98
CA PRO A 34 -36.31 9.42 -26.20
C PRO A 34 -36.66 10.33 -25.00
N SER A 35 -36.42 9.89 -23.78
CA SER A 35 -36.64 10.65 -22.55
C SER A 35 -35.55 11.67 -22.24
N ARG A 36 -34.44 11.67 -22.99
CA ARG A 36 -33.24 12.51 -22.77
C ARG A 36 -32.63 12.38 -21.39
N THR A 37 -32.76 11.21 -20.77
CA THR A 37 -32.20 10.90 -19.46
C THR A 37 -30.90 10.12 -19.58
N HIS A 38 -30.55 9.64 -20.77
CA HIS A 38 -29.33 8.93 -21.05
C HIS A 38 -28.69 9.40 -22.35
N ILE A 39 -27.39 9.72 -22.30
CA ILE A 39 -26.64 10.20 -23.47
C ILE A 39 -25.49 9.24 -23.72
N TRP A 40 -25.33 8.82 -24.96
CA TRP A 40 -24.19 8.01 -25.42
C TRP A 40 -23.28 8.87 -26.27
N VAL A 41 -22.01 8.94 -25.90
CA VAL A 41 -20.94 9.64 -26.62
C VAL A 41 -20.02 8.59 -27.26
N TYR A 42 -20.03 8.50 -28.57
CA TYR A 42 -19.20 7.54 -29.30
C TYR A 42 -17.90 8.21 -29.67
N ILE A 43 -16.81 7.68 -29.17
CA ILE A 43 -15.46 8.19 -29.43
C ILE A 43 -14.63 7.19 -30.23
N LYS A 44 -13.62 7.72 -30.94
CA LYS A 44 -12.61 6.97 -31.64
C LYS A 44 -11.24 7.53 -31.28
N SER A 45 -10.31 6.66 -30.92
CA SER A 45 -8.95 7.01 -30.57
C SER A 45 -7.97 6.07 -31.27
N GLU A 46 -6.79 6.55 -31.57
CA GLU A 46 -5.67 5.72 -32.07
C GLU A 46 -4.89 5.08 -30.92
N ARG A 47 -5.26 5.40 -29.66
CA ARG A 47 -4.69 4.86 -28.45
C ARG A 47 -5.73 4.32 -27.52
N TRP A 48 -5.36 3.31 -26.76
CA TRP A 48 -6.21 2.80 -25.69
C TRP A 48 -6.31 3.82 -24.55
N ILE A 49 -7.54 4.05 -24.08
CA ILE A 49 -7.82 4.91 -22.95
C ILE A 49 -8.29 4.02 -21.79
N HIS A 50 -7.60 4.11 -20.66
CA HIS A 50 -7.93 3.32 -19.47
C HIS A 50 -9.34 3.66 -18.95
N LYS A 51 -10.12 2.67 -18.53
CA LYS A 51 -11.50 2.85 -18.05
C LYS A 51 -11.63 3.84 -16.90
N LYS A 52 -10.61 3.99 -16.07
CA LYS A 52 -10.57 5.05 -15.05
C LYS A 52 -10.79 6.44 -15.66
N HIS A 53 -10.15 6.73 -16.77
CA HIS A 53 -10.27 8.01 -17.48
C HIS A 53 -11.61 8.15 -18.19
N ILE A 54 -12.16 7.04 -18.72
CA ILE A 54 -13.50 7.04 -19.31
C ILE A 54 -14.56 7.35 -18.25
N PHE A 55 -14.51 6.70 -17.10
CA PHE A 55 -15.44 6.96 -15.99
C PHE A 55 -15.29 8.38 -15.43
N GLU A 56 -14.07 8.88 -15.29
CA GLU A 56 -13.82 10.27 -14.91
C GLU A 56 -14.40 11.24 -15.95
N LEU A 57 -14.26 10.94 -17.23
CA LEU A 57 -14.82 11.74 -18.32
C LEU A 57 -16.35 11.77 -18.28
N GLU A 58 -17.00 10.62 -18.10
CA GLU A 58 -18.45 10.50 -17.95
C GLU A 58 -18.96 11.39 -16.82
N GLU A 59 -18.33 11.28 -15.62
CA GLU A 59 -18.66 12.10 -14.46
C GLU A 59 -18.46 13.61 -14.72
N GLN A 60 -17.37 13.99 -15.38
CA GLN A 60 -17.10 15.40 -15.68
C GLN A 60 -18.11 15.97 -16.69
N ILE A 61 -18.52 15.21 -17.69
CA ILE A 61 -19.57 15.63 -18.66
C ILE A 61 -20.91 15.80 -17.94
N GLU A 62 -21.31 14.84 -17.10
CA GLU A 62 -22.54 14.94 -16.30
C GLU A 62 -22.53 16.17 -15.41
N ARG A 63 -21.43 16.36 -14.67
CA ARG A 63 -21.30 17.42 -13.66
C ARG A 63 -21.18 18.83 -14.25
N GLN A 64 -20.46 19.00 -15.38
CA GLN A 64 -20.18 20.31 -15.93
C GLN A 64 -21.16 20.73 -17.02
N ILE A 65 -21.65 19.81 -17.87
CA ILE A 65 -22.50 20.09 -19.02
C ILE A 65 -23.97 19.89 -18.67
N PHE A 66 -24.30 18.88 -17.86
CA PHE A 66 -25.65 18.54 -17.48
C PHE A 66 -25.96 18.83 -16.02
N ALA A 67 -25.24 19.79 -15.42
CA ALA A 67 -25.41 20.18 -14.02
C ALA A 67 -26.86 20.45 -13.65
N GLY A 68 -27.36 19.76 -12.62
CA GLY A 68 -28.76 19.90 -12.16
C GLY A 68 -29.83 19.19 -12.99
N LEU A 69 -29.41 18.43 -14.02
CA LEU A 69 -30.29 17.55 -14.80
C LEU A 69 -30.05 16.10 -14.41
N ASN A 70 -31.09 15.29 -14.35
CA ASN A 70 -30.95 13.85 -14.09
C ASN A 70 -30.63 13.13 -15.41
N VAL A 71 -29.39 13.29 -15.86
CA VAL A 71 -28.86 12.71 -17.10
C VAL A 71 -27.66 11.84 -16.79
N THR A 72 -27.68 10.62 -17.29
CA THR A 72 -26.50 9.71 -17.24
C THR A 72 -25.78 9.76 -18.59
N VAL A 73 -24.46 9.83 -18.55
CA VAL A 73 -23.62 9.82 -19.74
C VAL A 73 -22.85 8.50 -19.80
N THR A 74 -22.79 7.88 -20.96
CA THR A 74 -21.97 6.71 -21.23
C THR A 74 -21.10 6.95 -22.45
N VAL A 75 -19.81 6.80 -22.30
CA VAL A 75 -18.84 6.90 -23.38
C VAL A 75 -18.62 5.51 -23.99
N ILE A 76 -18.82 5.41 -25.29
CA ILE A 76 -18.60 4.18 -26.06
C ILE A 76 -17.38 4.40 -26.92
N GLU A 77 -16.30 3.70 -26.54
CA GLU A 77 -15.01 3.82 -27.17
C GLU A 77 -14.79 2.81 -28.28
N LYS A 78 -14.08 3.25 -29.33
CA LYS A 78 -13.53 2.41 -30.39
C LYS A 78 -12.08 2.82 -30.64
N PHE A 79 -11.18 1.84 -30.76
CA PHE A 79 -9.78 2.07 -30.88
C PHE A 79 -9.23 1.61 -32.26
N ARG A 80 -8.28 2.36 -32.78
CA ARG A 80 -7.49 1.97 -33.94
C ARG A 80 -6.03 1.91 -33.52
N LEU A 81 -5.68 0.79 -32.89
CA LEU A 81 -4.34 0.61 -32.30
C LEU A 81 -3.26 0.38 -33.38
N SER A 82 -2.02 0.66 -33.06
CA SER A 82 -0.87 0.44 -33.93
C SER A 82 -0.62 -1.05 -34.19
N GLY A 83 0.16 -1.39 -35.21
CA GLY A 83 0.54 -2.77 -35.53
C GLY A 83 1.46 -3.46 -34.50
N GLN A 84 1.90 -2.72 -33.46
CA GLN A 84 2.64 -3.29 -32.31
C GLN A 84 1.74 -4.01 -31.33
N TYR A 85 0.43 -3.75 -31.35
CA TYR A 85 -0.52 -4.43 -30.49
C TYR A 85 -0.90 -5.80 -31.04
N ASN A 86 -0.81 -6.81 -30.21
CA ASN A 86 -1.39 -8.13 -30.40
C ASN A 86 -2.23 -8.50 -29.14
N PRO A 87 -3.10 -9.51 -29.19
CA PRO A 87 -3.95 -9.87 -28.07
C PRO A 87 -3.21 -10.12 -26.76
N GLN A 88 -2.01 -10.72 -26.80
CA GLN A 88 -1.22 -11.03 -25.62
C GLN A 88 -0.70 -9.76 -24.95
N ASN A 89 0.07 -8.92 -25.67
CA ASN A 89 0.63 -7.72 -25.06
C ASN A 89 -0.44 -6.69 -24.70
N PHE A 90 -1.57 -6.69 -25.43
CA PHE A 90 -2.72 -5.87 -25.07
C PHE A 90 -3.34 -6.30 -23.74
N LEU A 91 -3.55 -7.62 -23.54
CA LEU A 91 -4.06 -8.12 -22.26
C LEU A 91 -3.10 -7.84 -21.10
N GLU A 92 -1.80 -8.07 -21.29
CA GLU A 92 -0.78 -7.83 -20.27
C GLU A 92 -0.76 -6.35 -19.83
N THR A 93 -0.84 -5.42 -20.79
CA THR A 93 -0.77 -3.99 -20.52
C THR A 93 -2.06 -3.42 -19.93
N TYR A 94 -3.24 -3.89 -20.37
CA TYR A 94 -4.53 -3.28 -20.05
C TYR A 94 -5.46 -4.14 -19.21
N ARG A 95 -4.95 -5.20 -18.60
CA ARG A 95 -5.72 -6.10 -17.73
C ARG A 95 -6.42 -5.35 -16.60
N SER A 96 -5.74 -4.41 -15.95
CA SER A 96 -6.29 -3.60 -14.87
C SER A 96 -7.50 -2.76 -15.31
N SER A 97 -7.47 -2.23 -16.54
CA SER A 97 -8.60 -1.50 -17.13
C SER A 97 -9.82 -2.40 -17.35
N MET A 98 -9.61 -3.64 -17.85
CA MET A 98 -10.67 -4.64 -18.03
C MET A 98 -11.25 -5.10 -16.69
N GLU A 99 -10.39 -5.30 -15.68
CA GLU A 99 -10.82 -5.65 -14.33
C GLU A 99 -11.67 -4.54 -13.70
N LEU A 100 -11.29 -3.28 -13.89
CA LEU A 100 -12.07 -2.14 -13.41
C LEU A 100 -13.45 -2.07 -14.10
N GLU A 101 -13.48 -2.29 -15.41
CA GLU A 101 -14.74 -2.32 -16.17
C GLU A 101 -15.65 -3.46 -15.72
N LEU A 102 -15.12 -4.70 -15.63
CA LEU A 102 -15.88 -5.86 -15.16
C LEU A 102 -16.40 -5.65 -13.73
N ARG A 103 -15.61 -5.07 -12.85
CA ARG A 103 -16.02 -4.77 -11.47
C ARG A 103 -17.21 -3.81 -11.41
N SER A 104 -17.30 -2.86 -12.35
CA SER A 104 -18.44 -1.92 -12.43
C SER A 104 -19.72 -2.57 -12.95
N TYR A 105 -19.60 -3.60 -13.78
CA TYR A 105 -20.75 -4.29 -14.37
C TYR A 105 -21.24 -5.47 -13.55
N ASN A 106 -20.33 -6.39 -13.19
CA ASN A 106 -20.71 -7.66 -12.58
C ASN A 106 -19.55 -8.28 -11.78
N MET A 107 -19.72 -8.34 -10.49
CA MET A 107 -18.73 -8.89 -9.56
C MET A 107 -18.42 -10.39 -9.81
N LEU A 108 -19.34 -11.16 -10.39
CA LEU A 108 -19.08 -12.58 -10.69
C LEU A 108 -18.11 -12.74 -11.85
N GLU A 109 -18.29 -11.98 -12.92
CA GLU A 109 -17.40 -11.98 -14.09
C GLU A 109 -16.03 -11.40 -13.74
N TYR A 110 -16.00 -10.34 -12.95
CA TYR A 110 -14.76 -9.80 -12.38
C TYR A 110 -13.97 -10.88 -11.63
N ASN A 111 -14.62 -11.62 -10.73
CA ASN A 111 -13.95 -12.67 -9.96
C ASN A 111 -13.49 -13.85 -10.84
N MET A 112 -14.28 -14.23 -11.85
CA MET A 112 -13.87 -15.25 -12.80
C MET A 112 -12.66 -14.82 -13.62
N PHE A 113 -12.65 -13.60 -14.15
CA PHE A 113 -11.54 -13.06 -14.93
C PHE A 113 -10.26 -12.93 -14.10
N ARG A 114 -10.39 -12.45 -12.85
CA ARG A 114 -9.26 -12.34 -11.93
C ARG A 114 -8.63 -13.68 -11.57
N GLN A 115 -9.44 -14.74 -11.43
CA GLN A 115 -8.98 -16.09 -11.09
C GLN A 115 -8.54 -16.90 -12.31
N ALA A 116 -8.84 -16.44 -13.52
CA ALA A 116 -8.49 -17.11 -14.74
C ALA A 116 -6.97 -17.18 -14.93
N GLN A 117 -6.47 -18.38 -15.23
CA GLN A 117 -5.14 -18.55 -15.77
C GLN A 117 -5.24 -18.43 -17.30
N ILE A 118 -4.59 -17.40 -17.84
CA ILE A 118 -4.67 -17.08 -19.27
C ILE A 118 -3.31 -17.31 -19.89
N SER A 119 -3.30 -17.95 -21.05
CA SER A 119 -2.11 -18.16 -21.87
C SER A 119 -2.45 -18.02 -23.35
N PHE A 120 -1.46 -17.73 -24.18
CA PHE A 120 -1.60 -17.58 -25.63
C PHE A 120 -0.77 -18.65 -26.34
N PRO A 121 -1.36 -19.80 -26.69
CA PRO A 121 -0.67 -20.84 -27.46
C PRO A 121 -0.43 -20.46 -28.93
N GLY A 122 -1.16 -19.48 -29.46
CA GLY A 122 -1.00 -18.90 -30.77
C GLY A 122 -1.23 -17.39 -30.73
N GLU A 123 -0.93 -16.68 -31.80
CA GLU A 123 -0.96 -15.22 -31.87
C GLU A 123 -2.35 -14.65 -31.51
N ASN A 124 -3.42 -15.31 -31.94
CA ASN A 124 -4.81 -14.89 -31.70
C ASN A 124 -5.62 -15.91 -30.88
N ASP A 125 -4.97 -16.91 -30.31
CA ASP A 125 -5.59 -17.98 -29.59
C ASP A 125 -5.38 -17.77 -28.08
N LEU A 126 -6.44 -17.40 -27.36
CA LEU A 126 -6.42 -17.24 -25.93
C LEU A 126 -6.94 -18.50 -25.25
N HIS A 127 -6.12 -19.17 -24.47
CA HIS A 127 -6.50 -20.30 -23.66
C HIS A 127 -6.74 -19.85 -22.21
N MET A 128 -7.97 -19.99 -21.73
CA MET A 128 -8.40 -19.56 -20.41
C MET A 128 -8.81 -20.75 -19.55
N ILE A 129 -8.14 -20.92 -18.43
CA ILE A 129 -8.43 -21.96 -17.44
C ILE A 129 -9.17 -21.33 -16.27
N LEU A 130 -10.38 -21.80 -15.99
CA LEU A 130 -11.21 -21.37 -14.87
C LEU A 130 -11.31 -22.47 -13.80
N PRO A 131 -11.50 -22.08 -12.51
CA PRO A 131 -11.86 -23.04 -11.47
C PRO A 131 -13.18 -23.75 -11.81
N ASP A 132 -13.21 -25.08 -11.70
CA ASP A 132 -14.43 -25.85 -11.99
C ASP A 132 -15.49 -25.60 -10.90
N SER A 133 -16.49 -24.83 -11.24
CA SER A 133 -17.63 -24.52 -10.38
C SER A 133 -18.90 -24.39 -11.24
N VAL A 134 -20.06 -24.63 -10.63
CA VAL A 134 -21.36 -24.50 -11.32
C VAL A 134 -21.50 -23.09 -11.92
N ILE A 135 -21.11 -22.06 -11.16
CA ILE A 135 -21.17 -20.66 -11.60
C ILE A 135 -20.26 -20.42 -12.81
N ALA A 136 -19.01 -20.93 -12.77
CA ALA A 136 -18.07 -20.77 -13.87
C ALA A 136 -18.59 -21.46 -15.14
N ARG A 137 -19.17 -22.67 -15.03
CA ARG A 137 -19.75 -23.39 -16.18
C ARG A 137 -20.96 -22.68 -16.79
N GLU A 138 -21.81 -22.04 -15.96
CA GLU A 138 -23.01 -21.36 -16.45
C GLU A 138 -22.75 -19.94 -16.98
N LYS A 139 -21.76 -19.25 -16.43
CA LYS A 139 -21.54 -17.80 -16.68
C LYS A 139 -20.29 -17.47 -17.48
N SER A 140 -19.40 -18.43 -17.74
CA SER A 140 -18.18 -18.19 -18.53
C SER A 140 -18.46 -17.67 -19.94
N GLY A 141 -19.62 -18.02 -20.54
CA GLY A 141 -20.05 -17.48 -21.84
C GLY A 141 -20.09 -15.97 -21.88
N ILE A 142 -20.58 -15.33 -20.82
CA ILE A 142 -20.67 -13.86 -20.71
C ILE A 142 -19.27 -13.23 -20.66
N LEU A 143 -18.35 -13.87 -19.95
CA LEU A 143 -16.96 -13.41 -19.89
C LEU A 143 -16.28 -13.51 -21.27
N ILE A 144 -16.55 -14.58 -22.03
CA ILE A 144 -16.06 -14.73 -23.40
C ILE A 144 -16.63 -13.64 -24.31
N GLU A 145 -17.93 -13.38 -24.22
CA GLU A 145 -18.58 -12.29 -24.97
C GLU A 145 -17.97 -10.93 -24.65
N TYR A 146 -17.67 -10.67 -23.39
CA TYR A 146 -16.97 -9.46 -22.96
C TYR A 146 -15.58 -9.36 -23.60
N LEU A 147 -14.75 -10.42 -23.55
CA LEU A 147 -13.43 -10.43 -24.17
C LEU A 147 -13.53 -10.21 -25.69
N GLN A 148 -14.43 -10.90 -26.37
CA GLN A 148 -14.66 -10.70 -27.81
C GLN A 148 -15.09 -9.27 -28.13
N LYS A 149 -15.94 -8.68 -27.29
CA LYS A 149 -16.35 -7.29 -27.45
C LYS A 149 -15.18 -6.32 -27.32
N VAL A 150 -14.32 -6.52 -26.32
CA VAL A 150 -13.15 -5.65 -26.12
C VAL A 150 -12.13 -5.83 -27.25
N PHE A 151 -11.72 -7.04 -27.54
CA PHE A 151 -10.67 -7.29 -28.52
C PHE A 151 -11.16 -7.09 -29.96
N CYS A 152 -12.28 -7.70 -30.36
CA CYS A 152 -12.72 -7.67 -31.75
C CYS A 152 -13.50 -6.39 -32.08
N GLU A 153 -14.52 -6.00 -31.27
CA GLU A 153 -15.38 -4.89 -31.65
C GLU A 153 -14.74 -3.51 -31.34
N ARG A 154 -14.08 -3.38 -30.19
CA ARG A 154 -13.49 -2.09 -29.80
C ARG A 154 -12.11 -1.89 -30.41
N CYS A 155 -11.26 -2.91 -30.42
CA CYS A 155 -9.87 -2.82 -30.84
C CYS A 155 -9.58 -3.35 -32.26
N GLY A 156 -10.50 -4.09 -32.85
CA GLY A 156 -10.35 -4.67 -34.20
C GLY A 156 -9.31 -5.79 -34.27
N MET A 157 -9.02 -6.46 -33.13
CA MET A 157 -8.12 -7.60 -33.05
C MET A 157 -8.92 -8.90 -33.13
N ASP A 158 -8.48 -9.85 -33.93
CA ASP A 158 -9.09 -11.17 -33.93
C ASP A 158 -8.69 -11.94 -32.67
N LEU A 159 -9.68 -12.55 -32.00
CA LEU A 159 -9.46 -13.34 -30.80
C LEU A 159 -10.31 -14.61 -30.80
N LYS A 160 -9.66 -15.75 -30.64
CA LYS A 160 -10.32 -17.02 -30.36
C LYS A 160 -10.08 -17.37 -28.90
N VAL A 161 -11.14 -17.69 -28.19
CA VAL A 161 -11.07 -18.07 -26.78
C VAL A 161 -11.37 -19.53 -26.62
N GLU A 162 -10.41 -20.30 -26.12
CA GLU A 162 -10.59 -21.68 -25.68
C GLU A 162 -10.70 -21.74 -24.17
N LEU A 163 -11.70 -22.46 -23.66
CA LEU A 163 -12.00 -22.52 -22.23
C LEU A 163 -11.76 -23.93 -21.69
N GLU A 164 -10.97 -24.01 -20.61
CA GLU A 164 -10.76 -25.22 -19.82
C GLU A 164 -11.24 -25.01 -18.39
N PHE A 165 -11.90 -26.05 -17.82
CA PHE A 165 -12.25 -26.04 -16.39
C PHE A 165 -11.35 -27.01 -15.65
N ARG A 166 -10.70 -26.54 -14.58
CA ARG A 166 -9.81 -27.35 -13.76
C ARG A 166 -10.30 -27.42 -12.33
N GLU A 167 -10.40 -28.61 -11.79
CA GLU A 167 -10.70 -28.79 -10.37
C GLU A 167 -9.63 -28.12 -9.53
N THR A 168 -10.06 -27.13 -8.73
CA THR A 168 -9.21 -26.55 -7.70
C THR A 168 -9.06 -27.54 -6.56
N GLN A 169 -7.84 -27.81 -6.14
CA GLN A 169 -7.62 -28.56 -4.89
C GLN A 169 -8.34 -27.81 -3.79
N GLU A 170 -9.33 -28.45 -3.18
CA GLU A 170 -10.04 -27.89 -2.01
C GLU A 170 -9.04 -27.43 -0.98
N SER A 171 -9.09 -26.16 -0.62
CA SER A 171 -8.20 -25.60 0.39
C SER A 171 -8.37 -26.40 1.69
N LYS A 172 -7.28 -26.70 2.38
CA LYS A 172 -7.32 -27.36 3.71
C LYS A 172 -8.26 -26.66 4.68
N TYR A 173 -8.49 -25.35 4.49
CA TYR A 173 -9.45 -24.56 5.26
C TYR A 173 -10.89 -25.01 5.03
N ARG A 174 -11.31 -25.27 3.78
CA ARG A 174 -12.66 -25.81 3.48
C ARG A 174 -12.84 -27.21 4.06
N LYS A 175 -11.80 -28.07 3.95
CA LYS A 175 -11.84 -29.40 4.57
C LYS A 175 -11.92 -29.32 6.09
N ASN A 176 -11.14 -28.44 6.71
CA ASN A 176 -11.17 -28.24 8.15
C ASN A 176 -12.48 -27.59 8.62
N ALA A 177 -13.01 -26.61 7.88
CA ALA A 177 -14.32 -26.02 8.17
C ALA A 177 -15.46 -27.04 8.03
N ALA A 178 -15.42 -27.89 7.00
CA ALA A 178 -16.39 -28.98 6.84
C ALA A 178 -16.30 -30.02 7.98
N VAL A 179 -15.10 -30.34 8.44
CA VAL A 179 -14.87 -31.22 9.61
C VAL A 179 -15.36 -30.55 10.90
N GLN A 180 -15.12 -29.25 11.10
CA GLN A 180 -15.64 -28.54 12.27
C GLN A 180 -17.16 -28.46 12.25
N ILE A 181 -17.79 -28.15 11.12
CA ILE A 181 -19.25 -28.14 10.99
C ILE A 181 -19.82 -29.54 11.25
N ALA A 182 -19.19 -30.59 10.73
CA ALA A 182 -19.61 -31.97 10.99
C ALA A 182 -19.50 -32.33 12.48
N GLN A 183 -18.45 -31.88 13.18
CA GLN A 183 -18.27 -32.08 14.63
C GLN A 183 -19.31 -31.29 15.45
N GLU A 184 -19.62 -30.05 15.05
CA GLU A 184 -20.65 -29.23 15.70
C GLU A 184 -22.04 -29.86 15.50
N VAL A 185 -22.37 -30.34 14.31
CA VAL A 185 -23.62 -31.07 14.03
C VAL A 185 -23.70 -32.34 14.84
N GLU A 186 -22.63 -33.12 14.96
CA GLU A 186 -22.58 -34.32 15.79
C GLU A 186 -22.75 -34.01 17.28
N ASN A 187 -22.15 -32.91 17.77
CA ASN A 187 -22.35 -32.45 19.14
C ASN A 187 -23.80 -32.00 19.40
N VAL A 188 -24.42 -31.27 18.46
CA VAL A 188 -25.84 -30.89 18.55
C VAL A 188 -26.75 -32.14 18.59
N ILE A 189 -26.48 -33.15 17.75
CA ILE A 189 -27.22 -34.42 17.72
C ILE A 189 -27.01 -35.19 19.04
N ARG A 190 -25.78 -35.17 19.61
CA ARG A 190 -25.47 -35.81 20.89
C ARG A 190 -26.19 -35.13 22.04
N HIS A 191 -26.23 -33.79 22.07
CA HIS A 191 -26.98 -33.03 23.07
C HIS A 191 -28.50 -33.21 22.93
N ALA A 192 -29.03 -33.27 21.71
CA ALA A 192 -30.45 -33.59 21.49
C ALA A 192 -30.83 -35.01 21.97
N LYS A 193 -29.94 -36.01 21.76
CA LYS A 193 -30.15 -37.38 22.27
C LYS A 193 -29.98 -37.50 23.77
N LEU A 194 -29.24 -36.65 24.45
CA LEU A 194 -29.12 -36.60 25.89
C LEU A 194 -30.38 -35.98 26.54
N ASN A 195 -30.96 -34.96 25.89
CA ASN A 195 -32.20 -34.33 26.39
C ASN A 195 -33.46 -35.21 26.15
N SER A 196 -33.46 -36.13 25.19
CA SER A 196 -34.57 -37.06 24.93
C SER A 196 -34.59 -38.30 25.81
N LYS A 197 -33.60 -38.46 26.73
CA LYS A 197 -33.56 -39.62 27.69
C LYS A 197 -34.17 -39.34 29.06
N ASN A 198 -34.67 -38.12 29.28
CA ASN A 198 -35.25 -37.76 30.58
C ASN A 198 -36.77 -37.64 30.60
N GLU A 199 -37.50 -38.18 29.63
CA GLU A 199 -38.95 -38.32 29.69
C GLU A 199 -39.32 -39.78 29.38
N GLU A 200 -39.64 -40.58 30.41
CA GLU A 200 -40.28 -41.89 30.34
C GLU A 200 -41.78 -41.79 30.65
N PRO A 201 -42.56 -42.80 30.23
CA PRO A 201 -43.76 -42.59 29.41
C PRO A 201 -45.07 -42.96 30.15
N ALA A 202 -46.20 -42.51 29.65
CA ALA A 202 -47.51 -43.08 29.94
C ALA A 202 -48.14 -43.59 28.64
N GLN A 203 -48.51 -44.90 28.72
CA GLN A 203 -49.13 -45.68 27.68
C GLN A 203 -50.54 -45.23 27.29
N SER A 204 -50.92 -45.34 26.05
CA SER A 204 -51.93 -46.30 25.54
C SER A 204 -52.28 -46.00 24.05
N GLU A 205 -52.03 -46.98 23.27
CA GLU A 205 -52.93 -47.78 22.42
C GLU A 205 -53.73 -47.15 21.30
N GLU A 206 -53.38 -47.60 20.12
CA GLU A 206 -54.15 -48.11 19.02
C GLU A 206 -54.62 -47.20 17.90
N ALA A 207 -54.04 -47.54 16.77
CA ALA A 207 -54.64 -47.93 15.47
C ALA A 207 -55.20 -46.88 14.53
N GLY A 208 -54.70 -46.91 13.35
CA GLY A 208 -55.55 -46.79 12.17
C GLY A 208 -55.12 -45.84 11.06
N THR A 209 -54.31 -46.40 10.20
CA THR A 209 -54.36 -46.30 8.71
C THR A 209 -54.91 -45.08 7.97
N ALA A 210 -54.13 -44.76 7.00
CA ALA A 210 -54.46 -44.40 5.61
C ALA A 210 -54.59 -42.94 5.18
N GLU A 211 -53.66 -42.62 4.41
CA GLU A 211 -53.70 -42.11 3.01
C GLU A 211 -54.54 -40.84 2.65
N LYS A 212 -53.84 -40.06 1.95
CA LYS A 212 -54.17 -39.34 0.69
C LYS A 212 -54.73 -37.93 0.71
N LYS A 213 -53.93 -37.17 0.01
CA LYS A 213 -54.32 -36.21 -1.07
C LYS A 213 -54.89 -34.83 -0.69
N ALA A 214 -54.12 -33.81 -0.96
CA ALA A 214 -54.20 -32.95 -2.17
C ALA A 214 -55.24 -31.82 -2.16
N GLU A 215 -54.75 -30.70 -2.56
CA GLU A 215 -55.33 -29.65 -3.42
C GLU A 215 -56.18 -28.52 -2.80
N LYS A 216 -55.57 -27.41 -2.95
CA LYS A 216 -55.95 -26.19 -3.71
C LYS A 216 -57.00 -25.22 -3.15
N LYS A 217 -56.59 -24.01 -3.33
CA LYS A 217 -57.31 -22.81 -3.79
C LYS A 217 -57.88 -21.80 -2.78
N THR A 218 -57.25 -20.67 -2.85
CA THR A 218 -57.83 -19.33 -3.31
C THR A 218 -58.99 -18.78 -2.50
N ASP A 219 -59.11 -17.60 -2.13
CA ASP A 219 -59.00 -16.30 -2.79
C ASP A 219 -59.60 -15.22 -1.89
N LYS A 220 -59.08 -14.00 -1.96
CA LYS A 220 -59.74 -12.69 -1.86
C LYS A 220 -60.59 -12.23 -0.65
N GLY A 221 -60.30 -11.01 -0.35
CA GLY A 221 -61.28 -10.00 0.04
C GLY A 221 -60.80 -9.03 1.14
N GLN A 222 -60.23 -7.99 0.83
CA GLN A 222 -60.57 -6.56 0.74
C GLN A 222 -61.54 -6.01 1.80
N GLN A 223 -61.01 -4.88 2.37
CA GLN A 223 -61.76 -3.69 2.81
C GLN A 223 -62.51 -3.77 4.17
N GLU A 224 -62.51 -2.80 5.03
CA GLU A 224 -62.55 -1.32 4.89
C GLU A 224 -62.25 -0.64 6.23
N LYS A 225 -61.82 0.64 6.11
CA LYS A 225 -61.68 1.66 7.11
C LYS A 225 -62.95 1.85 8.00
N LYS A 226 -62.74 2.32 9.25
CA LYS A 226 -63.34 3.59 9.67
C LYS A 226 -62.92 3.99 11.10
N ASP A 227 -62.61 5.28 11.19
CA ASP A 227 -62.45 6.15 12.33
C ASP A 227 -63.48 6.00 13.43
N LYS A 228 -63.07 6.30 14.67
CA LYS A 228 -63.75 7.29 15.49
C LYS A 228 -62.91 7.81 16.65
N LYS A 229 -62.90 9.12 16.69
CA LYS A 229 -62.42 10.00 17.78
C LYS A 229 -63.37 9.95 19.01
N ALA A 230 -62.75 10.42 20.10
CA ALA A 230 -63.32 11.12 21.28
C ALA A 230 -63.83 10.26 22.43
N ALA A 231 -63.38 10.50 23.64
CA ALA A 231 -63.71 11.65 24.44
C ALA A 231 -62.96 11.62 25.80
N PHE A 232 -62.59 12.79 26.24
CA PHE A 232 -62.21 13.15 27.60
C PHE A 232 -63.23 12.73 28.66
N ALA A 233 -62.76 12.27 29.80
CA ALA A 233 -63.40 12.54 31.08
C ALA A 233 -62.50 12.31 32.27
N ASP A 234 -62.31 13.36 32.98
CA ASP A 234 -61.79 13.55 34.32
C ASP A 234 -62.18 12.49 35.37
N ARG A 235 -61.22 12.01 36.14
CA ARG A 235 -61.49 11.61 37.55
C ARG A 235 -60.22 11.87 38.37
N LYS A 236 -60.33 12.99 39.11
CA LYS A 236 -59.54 13.16 40.35
C LYS A 236 -59.93 12.07 41.31
N ASP A 237 -58.94 11.39 41.85
CA ASP A 237 -59.07 10.95 43.23
C ASP A 237 -57.72 10.91 43.94
N ASN A 238 -57.71 11.46 45.12
CA ASN A 238 -56.61 11.63 46.03
C ASN A 238 -56.14 10.28 46.58
N ARG A 239 -54.82 10.03 46.47
CA ARG A 239 -54.10 9.26 47.52
C ARG A 239 -52.69 9.85 47.68
N LYS A 240 -52.51 10.61 48.78
CA LYS A 240 -51.22 10.86 49.39
C LYS A 240 -50.63 9.51 49.79
N GLY A 241 -49.63 9.04 49.05
CA GLY A 241 -48.74 7.96 49.42
C GLY A 241 -47.34 8.51 49.52
N ASP A 242 -46.75 8.48 50.68
CA ASP A 242 -45.38 8.78 51.03
C ASP A 242 -44.42 7.95 50.16
N PHE A 243 -43.81 8.58 49.14
CA PHE A 243 -42.68 8.02 48.37
C PHE A 243 -41.37 8.34 49.13
N ARG A 244 -41.09 7.62 50.20
CA ARG A 244 -39.73 7.35 50.64
C ARG A 244 -39.15 6.27 49.72
N GLY A 245 -38.64 6.70 48.54
CA GLY A 245 -37.93 5.84 47.64
C GLY A 245 -36.49 5.59 48.13
N GLY A 246 -36.37 4.64 49.04
CA GLY A 246 -35.09 3.99 49.25
C GLY A 246 -34.77 3.15 48.02
N PHE A 247 -33.57 3.28 47.47
CA PHE A 247 -33.03 2.41 46.42
C PHE A 247 -33.16 0.95 46.86
N ARG A 248 -34.08 0.17 46.24
CA ARG A 248 -33.98 -1.28 46.26
C ARG A 248 -32.82 -1.63 45.32
N ARG A 249 -31.66 -2.00 45.84
CA ARG A 249 -30.66 -2.70 45.06
C ARG A 249 -31.34 -3.90 44.43
N ASP A 250 -31.30 -3.96 43.10
CA ASP A 250 -31.61 -5.18 42.40
C ASP A 250 -30.65 -6.26 42.92
N SER A 251 -31.06 -7.52 42.91
CA SER A 251 -30.25 -8.64 43.41
C SER A 251 -29.00 -8.88 42.61
N ASN A 252 -28.81 -8.18 41.47
CA ASN A 252 -27.65 -8.30 40.59
C ASN A 252 -26.59 -7.25 41.00
N PRO A 253 -25.40 -7.68 41.46
CA PRO A 253 -24.32 -6.78 41.88
C PRO A 253 -23.72 -5.97 40.75
N ASP A 254 -23.91 -6.34 39.49
CA ASP A 254 -23.40 -5.63 38.33
C ASP A 254 -24.25 -4.42 37.93
N VAL A 255 -25.49 -4.27 38.51
CA VAL A 255 -26.33 -3.11 38.21
C VAL A 255 -25.86 -1.91 39.04
N ILE A 256 -25.40 -0.87 38.33
CA ILE A 256 -24.88 0.39 38.86
C ILE A 256 -26.02 1.37 39.09
N TYR A 257 -26.93 1.47 38.10
CA TYR A 257 -28.02 2.44 38.11
C TYR A 257 -29.28 1.84 37.48
N GLY A 258 -30.45 2.21 38.00
CA GLY A 258 -31.76 1.81 37.48
C GLY A 258 -32.14 0.37 37.79
N ARG A 259 -32.86 -0.28 36.88
CA ARG A 259 -33.29 -1.68 36.99
C ARG A 259 -32.40 -2.58 36.13
N ASP A 260 -32.32 -3.84 36.51
CA ASP A 260 -31.68 -4.87 35.67
C ASP A 260 -32.40 -4.98 34.33
N PHE A 261 -31.64 -5.22 33.27
CA PHE A 261 -32.14 -5.32 31.93
C PHE A 261 -31.29 -6.32 31.12
N GLU A 262 -31.94 -7.01 30.18
CA GLU A 262 -31.34 -7.91 29.23
C GLU A 262 -31.59 -7.40 27.81
N GLY A 263 -30.85 -7.87 26.84
CA GLY A 263 -30.97 -7.55 25.42
C GLY A 263 -29.60 -7.46 24.77
N GLU A 264 -29.53 -7.68 23.45
CA GLU A 264 -28.30 -7.52 22.69
C GLU A 264 -27.99 -6.03 22.48
N PRO A 265 -26.76 -5.61 22.69
CA PRO A 265 -26.36 -4.22 22.44
C PRO A 265 -26.26 -3.96 20.94
N VAL A 266 -26.76 -2.81 20.52
CA VAL A 266 -26.64 -2.28 19.16
C VAL A 266 -25.25 -1.64 19.02
N ALA A 267 -24.60 -1.82 17.86
CA ALA A 267 -23.33 -1.16 17.58
C ALA A 267 -23.54 0.35 17.39
N LEU A 268 -22.65 1.17 17.94
CA LEU A 268 -22.78 2.63 17.94
C LEU A 268 -22.78 3.21 16.52
N GLU A 269 -22.00 2.67 15.60
CA GLU A 269 -21.98 3.08 14.16
C GLU A 269 -23.34 2.97 13.47
N THR A 270 -24.25 2.12 13.99
CA THR A 270 -25.59 1.96 13.43
C THR A 270 -26.59 3.01 13.94
N ILE A 271 -26.22 3.82 14.93
CA ILE A 271 -27.06 4.86 15.52
C ILE A 271 -26.88 6.16 14.74
N THR A 272 -27.63 6.33 13.67
CA THR A 272 -27.54 7.50 12.78
C THR A 272 -28.59 8.59 13.07
N GLY A 273 -29.43 8.41 14.11
CA GLY A 273 -30.50 9.35 14.45
C GLY A 273 -31.29 8.94 15.69
N GLU A 274 -32.42 9.60 15.94
CA GLU A 274 -33.33 9.27 17.04
C GLU A 274 -34.04 7.93 16.76
N MET A 275 -33.54 6.86 17.36
CA MET A 275 -34.05 5.48 17.19
C MET A 275 -35.01 5.05 18.33
N GLY A 276 -35.22 5.93 19.31
CA GLY A 276 -35.97 5.59 20.53
C GLY A 276 -35.11 4.91 21.58
N GLU A 277 -35.70 3.92 22.28
CA GLU A 277 -34.96 3.21 23.35
C GLU A 277 -33.96 2.23 22.72
N VAL A 278 -32.70 2.33 23.13
CA VAL A 278 -31.59 1.48 22.68
C VAL A 278 -30.87 0.85 23.86
N ILE A 279 -30.28 -0.32 23.60
CA ILE A 279 -29.32 -0.92 24.50
C ILE A 279 -27.97 -0.84 23.78
N VAL A 280 -26.99 -0.22 24.45
CA VAL A 280 -25.63 -0.09 23.92
C VAL A 280 -24.61 -0.57 24.95
N ARG A 281 -23.43 -0.89 24.50
CA ARG A 281 -22.26 -1.15 25.35
C ARG A 281 -21.13 -0.22 24.94
N GLY A 282 -20.27 0.17 25.89
CA GLY A 282 -19.13 0.99 25.54
C GLY A 282 -18.13 1.13 26.68
N GLN A 283 -16.93 1.53 26.29
CA GLN A 283 -15.91 2.01 27.22
C GLN A 283 -16.13 3.51 27.46
N VAL A 284 -16.14 3.92 28.72
CA VAL A 284 -16.24 5.33 29.11
C VAL A 284 -14.93 6.03 28.80
N MET A 285 -14.97 7.10 27.99
CA MET A 285 -13.79 7.84 27.57
C MET A 285 -13.38 8.92 28.56
N GLU A 286 -14.34 9.69 29.04
CA GLU A 286 -14.17 10.77 30.00
C GLU A 286 -15.47 10.95 30.79
N VAL A 287 -15.44 11.61 31.95
CA VAL A 287 -16.62 11.87 32.75
C VAL A 287 -16.59 13.30 33.27
N GLU A 288 -17.63 14.03 32.98
CA GLU A 288 -17.86 15.39 33.46
C GLU A 288 -19.13 15.44 34.29
N ALA A 289 -19.06 16.06 35.47
CA ALA A 289 -20.21 16.32 36.32
C ALA A 289 -20.43 17.81 36.47
N ARG A 290 -21.62 18.30 36.11
CA ARG A 290 -22.00 19.72 36.24
C ARG A 290 -23.21 19.84 37.16
N GLU A 291 -23.07 20.55 38.28
CA GLU A 291 -24.20 20.92 39.13
C GLU A 291 -25.14 21.87 38.40
N ILE A 292 -26.44 21.58 38.50
CA ILE A 292 -27.50 22.42 37.97
C ILE A 292 -28.49 22.81 39.10
N ARG A 293 -29.46 23.66 38.77
CA ARG A 293 -30.44 24.12 39.75
C ARG A 293 -31.26 22.95 40.35
N ASN A 294 -31.78 23.11 41.59
CA ASN A 294 -32.66 22.14 42.30
C ASN A 294 -31.93 20.86 42.74
N GLU A 295 -30.74 20.95 43.32
CA GLU A 295 -29.96 19.83 43.87
C GLU A 295 -29.81 18.65 42.90
N LYS A 296 -29.58 18.95 41.65
CA LYS A 296 -29.34 17.99 40.57
C LYS A 296 -28.00 18.24 39.94
N THR A 297 -27.40 17.15 39.48
CA THR A 297 -26.18 17.15 38.66
C THR A 297 -26.46 16.49 37.32
N ILE A 298 -26.02 17.07 36.25
CA ILE A 298 -25.93 16.39 34.96
C ILE A 298 -24.55 15.72 34.82
N LEU A 299 -24.54 14.41 34.57
CA LEU A 299 -23.36 13.64 34.28
C LEU A 299 -23.27 13.46 32.77
N ILE A 300 -22.16 13.90 32.18
CA ILE A 300 -21.91 13.88 30.74
C ILE A 300 -20.68 13.03 30.51
N PHE A 301 -20.78 12.01 29.69
CA PHE A 301 -19.63 11.17 29.38
C PHE A 301 -19.77 10.52 27.98
N PRO A 302 -18.77 10.67 27.13
CA PRO A 302 -18.71 9.92 25.89
C PRO A 302 -18.34 8.46 26.16
N ILE A 303 -18.95 7.57 25.38
CA ILE A 303 -18.65 6.14 25.34
C ILE A 303 -18.29 5.71 23.92
N THR A 304 -17.44 4.70 23.79
CA THR A 304 -17.12 4.08 22.50
C THR A 304 -17.21 2.56 22.61
N ASP A 305 -17.75 1.93 21.59
CA ASP A 305 -17.69 0.48 21.42
C ASP A 305 -16.64 0.07 20.39
N PHE A 306 -15.79 1.04 19.96
CA PHE A 306 -14.75 0.95 18.93
C PHE A 306 -15.27 0.85 17.49
N THR A 307 -16.57 0.94 17.25
CA THR A 307 -17.16 1.18 15.94
C THR A 307 -17.44 2.67 15.75
N ASP A 308 -17.91 3.34 16.79
CA ASP A 308 -18.16 4.77 16.86
C ASP A 308 -18.15 5.25 18.32
N SER A 309 -18.48 6.52 18.55
CA SER A 309 -18.65 7.10 19.88
C SER A 309 -19.91 7.95 19.97
N ILE A 310 -20.55 7.94 21.16
CA ILE A 310 -21.72 8.74 21.43
C ILE A 310 -21.67 9.31 22.85
N VAL A 311 -22.22 10.52 23.03
CA VAL A 311 -22.28 11.15 24.34
C VAL A 311 -23.51 10.63 25.11
N VAL A 312 -23.30 10.26 26.38
CA VAL A 312 -24.35 9.89 27.31
C VAL A 312 -24.58 11.06 28.26
N LYS A 313 -25.83 11.51 28.40
CA LYS A 313 -26.23 12.57 29.31
C LYS A 313 -27.28 12.05 30.29
N MET A 314 -26.97 12.07 31.58
CA MET A 314 -27.92 11.62 32.61
C MET A 314 -28.04 12.65 33.73
N PHE A 315 -29.28 12.79 34.25
CA PHE A 315 -29.59 13.69 35.34
C PHE A 315 -29.74 12.89 36.65
N LEU A 316 -28.91 13.24 37.63
CA LEU A 316 -28.89 12.63 38.96
C LEU A 316 -29.24 13.65 40.03
N ARG A 317 -29.73 13.16 41.19
CA ARG A 317 -29.72 13.97 42.42
C ARG A 317 -28.29 14.03 42.95
N ASN A 318 -27.90 15.15 43.56
CA ASN A 318 -26.54 15.27 44.09
C ASN A 318 -26.11 14.14 45.03
N GLU A 319 -27.07 13.57 45.79
CA GLU A 319 -26.87 12.40 46.67
C GLU A 319 -26.45 11.13 45.90
N GLN A 320 -26.84 10.98 44.65
CA GLN A 320 -26.59 9.80 43.82
C GLN A 320 -25.28 9.84 43.06
N VAL A 321 -24.71 11.04 42.87
CA VAL A 321 -23.53 11.27 42.08
C VAL A 321 -22.33 10.46 42.55
N PRO A 322 -21.97 10.41 43.85
CA PRO A 322 -20.82 9.67 44.33
C PRO A 322 -20.92 8.16 44.02
N GLU A 323 -22.10 7.56 44.21
CA GLU A 323 -22.32 6.13 43.99
C GLU A 323 -22.20 5.77 42.51
N VAL A 324 -22.75 6.62 41.60
CA VAL A 324 -22.66 6.36 40.15
C VAL A 324 -21.25 6.60 39.64
N THR A 325 -20.57 7.66 40.07
CA THR A 325 -19.20 8.02 39.60
C THR A 325 -18.11 7.07 40.13
N GLU A 326 -18.40 6.31 41.23
CA GLU A 326 -17.51 5.24 41.68
C GLU A 326 -17.30 4.20 40.60
N HIS A 327 -18.30 3.95 39.74
CA HIS A 327 -18.30 2.92 38.72
C HIS A 327 -18.24 3.51 37.30
N VAL A 328 -18.89 4.66 37.02
CA VAL A 328 -18.81 5.37 35.75
C VAL A 328 -17.58 6.26 35.78
N LYS A 329 -16.45 5.72 35.34
CA LYS A 329 -15.15 6.39 35.27
C LYS A 329 -14.42 6.04 34.00
N LYS A 330 -13.48 6.88 33.61
CA LYS A 330 -12.64 6.66 32.44
C LYS A 330 -12.08 5.24 32.38
N GLY A 331 -12.28 4.55 31.27
CA GLY A 331 -11.83 3.18 31.03
C GLY A 331 -12.79 2.10 31.49
N ALA A 332 -13.92 2.42 32.17
CA ALA A 332 -14.91 1.44 32.59
C ALA A 332 -15.70 0.90 31.39
N PHE A 333 -15.91 -0.42 31.37
CA PHE A 333 -16.75 -1.10 30.38
C PHE A 333 -18.16 -1.28 30.92
N LEU A 334 -19.14 -0.63 30.31
CA LEU A 334 -20.50 -0.55 30.79
C LEU A 334 -21.51 -0.85 29.67
N LYS A 335 -22.69 -1.36 30.07
CA LYS A 335 -23.84 -1.54 29.20
C LYS A 335 -24.94 -0.59 29.66
N PHE A 336 -25.54 0.11 28.70
CA PHE A 336 -26.51 1.16 28.95
C PHE A 336 -27.82 0.83 28.27
N ARG A 337 -28.93 1.18 28.94
CA ARG A 337 -30.25 1.25 28.37
C ARG A 337 -30.75 2.68 28.48
N GLY A 338 -31.01 3.32 27.34
CA GLY A 338 -31.40 4.73 27.30
C GLY A 338 -32.10 5.06 25.98
N VAL A 339 -32.40 6.32 25.76
CA VAL A 339 -33.12 6.81 24.59
C VAL A 339 -32.20 7.70 23.79
N THR A 340 -32.06 7.42 22.49
CA THR A 340 -31.37 8.29 21.57
C THR A 340 -32.19 9.53 21.30
N THR A 341 -31.57 10.69 21.40
CA THR A 341 -32.21 12.00 21.16
C THR A 341 -31.18 13.02 20.70
N VAL A 342 -31.65 13.97 19.90
CA VAL A 342 -30.81 15.13 19.55
C VAL A 342 -30.94 16.17 20.69
N ASP A 343 -29.82 16.49 21.29
CA ASP A 343 -29.78 17.48 22.37
C ASP A 343 -30.10 18.88 21.82
N ARG A 344 -30.97 19.61 22.52
CA ARG A 344 -31.45 20.93 22.09
C ARG A 344 -30.44 22.06 22.24
N PHE A 345 -29.34 21.84 22.97
CA PHE A 345 -28.36 22.88 23.27
C PHE A 345 -27.17 22.85 22.29
N ASP A 346 -26.69 21.66 21.97
CA ASP A 346 -25.54 21.47 21.07
C ASP A 346 -25.93 20.87 19.74
N SER A 347 -27.18 20.42 19.58
CA SER A 347 -27.70 19.75 18.38
C SER A 347 -26.97 18.42 18.07
N GLU A 348 -26.30 17.83 19.04
CA GLU A 348 -25.61 16.55 18.91
C GLU A 348 -26.54 15.37 19.25
N LEU A 349 -26.35 14.25 18.58
CA LEU A 349 -27.03 13.01 18.87
C LEU A 349 -26.46 12.43 20.16
N THR A 350 -27.31 12.19 21.15
CA THR A 350 -26.93 11.74 22.49
C THR A 350 -27.81 10.60 22.96
N ILE A 351 -27.34 9.84 23.95
CA ILE A 351 -28.17 8.91 24.71
C ILE A 351 -28.57 9.58 26.04
N ALA A 352 -29.84 9.83 26.19
CA ALA A 352 -30.43 10.42 27.38
C ALA A 352 -31.47 9.48 28.02
N SER A 353 -32.16 9.96 29.07
CA SER A 353 -33.21 9.17 29.76
C SER A 353 -32.73 7.76 30.11
N ILE A 354 -31.55 7.68 30.75
CA ILE A 354 -30.91 6.40 31.08
C ILE A 354 -31.80 5.62 32.03
N ALA A 355 -32.27 4.45 31.62
CA ALA A 355 -33.12 3.54 32.36
C ALA A 355 -32.32 2.53 33.19
N GLY A 356 -31.08 2.21 32.76
CA GLY A 356 -30.19 1.28 33.47
C GLY A 356 -28.77 1.35 33.03
N ILE A 357 -27.83 1.10 33.96
CA ILE A 357 -26.42 0.93 33.71
C ILE A 357 -25.93 -0.35 34.37
N LYS A 358 -25.27 -1.21 33.64
CA LYS A 358 -24.65 -2.46 34.13
C LYS A 358 -23.13 -2.45 33.86
N LYS A 359 -22.38 -2.96 34.83
CA LYS A 359 -20.96 -3.28 34.62
C LYS A 359 -20.86 -4.52 33.74
N ILE A 360 -19.99 -4.51 32.78
CA ILE A 360 -19.69 -5.64 31.90
C ILE A 360 -18.19 -5.92 31.88
N ALA A 361 -17.83 -7.15 31.53
CA ALA A 361 -16.44 -7.47 31.23
C ALA A 361 -15.94 -6.66 30.03
N ASN A 362 -14.64 -6.45 29.98
CA ASN A 362 -14.01 -5.90 28.79
C ASN A 362 -14.34 -6.78 27.58
N PHE A 363 -15.03 -6.21 26.62
CA PHE A 363 -15.46 -6.90 25.40
C PHE A 363 -14.49 -6.68 24.23
N THR A 364 -13.41 -5.91 24.42
CA THR A 364 -12.34 -5.85 23.44
C THR A 364 -11.61 -7.19 23.45
N THR A 365 -11.57 -7.84 22.31
CA THR A 365 -10.72 -9.01 22.13
C THR A 365 -9.27 -8.52 22.13
N ALA A 366 -8.63 -8.53 23.28
CA ALA A 366 -7.19 -8.30 23.37
C ALA A 366 -6.50 -9.36 22.50
N ARG A 367 -5.79 -8.95 21.46
CA ARG A 367 -4.97 -9.87 20.68
C ARG A 367 -3.91 -10.48 21.61
N VAL A 368 -3.76 -11.79 21.51
CA VAL A 368 -2.79 -12.56 22.29
C VAL A 368 -1.94 -13.37 21.34
N ASP A 369 -0.64 -13.39 21.53
CA ASP A 369 0.25 -14.28 20.80
C ASP A 369 0.23 -15.66 21.50
N THR A 370 -0.35 -16.67 20.83
CA THR A 370 -0.47 -18.04 21.35
C THR A 370 0.61 -18.99 20.82
N SER A 371 1.52 -18.50 19.97
CA SER A 371 2.58 -19.31 19.39
C SER A 371 3.50 -19.90 20.49
N PRO A 372 3.85 -21.18 20.42
CA PRO A 372 4.74 -21.80 21.41
C PRO A 372 6.18 -21.26 21.33
N GLN A 373 6.65 -20.90 20.14
CA GLN A 373 7.91 -20.21 19.91
C GLN A 373 7.61 -18.75 19.56
N LYS A 374 8.12 -17.83 20.34
CA LYS A 374 7.89 -16.40 20.21
C LYS A 374 8.94 -15.74 19.33
N ARG A 375 8.51 -14.78 18.53
CA ARG A 375 9.38 -13.94 17.72
C ARG A 375 9.92 -12.74 18.50
N VAL A 376 10.89 -12.06 17.90
CA VAL A 376 11.34 -10.73 18.32
C VAL A 376 10.99 -9.74 17.21
N GLU A 377 10.34 -8.62 17.55
CA GLU A 377 10.19 -7.52 16.60
C GLU A 377 11.46 -6.69 16.57
N LEU A 378 12.04 -6.52 15.38
CA LEU A 378 13.31 -5.83 15.18
C LEU A 378 13.16 -4.48 14.43
N HIS A 379 11.94 -4.11 14.03
CA HIS A 379 11.66 -2.84 13.36
C HIS A 379 10.37 -2.24 13.95
N CYS A 380 10.53 -1.33 14.91
CA CYS A 380 9.41 -0.83 15.71
C CYS A 380 9.60 0.64 16.09
N HIS A 381 8.62 1.45 15.74
CA HIS A 381 8.56 2.87 15.95
C HIS A 381 7.67 3.23 17.13
N THR A 382 8.08 4.24 17.88
CA THR A 382 7.28 4.86 18.94
C THR A 382 6.76 6.22 18.48
N LYS A 383 5.98 6.89 19.32
CA LYS A 383 5.58 8.29 19.11
C LYS A 383 6.76 9.29 19.01
N MET A 384 8.00 8.85 19.22
CA MET A 384 9.20 9.65 18.99
C MET A 384 9.65 9.62 17.53
N SER A 385 9.12 8.71 16.72
CA SER A 385 9.18 8.79 15.26
C SER A 385 8.23 9.87 14.80
N ASP A 386 8.83 11.00 14.40
CA ASP A 386 8.10 12.21 14.02
C ASP A 386 7.22 11.92 12.78
N MET A 387 6.00 12.48 12.80
CA MET A 387 4.99 12.43 11.74
C MET A 387 4.16 11.15 11.60
N ASP A 388 4.55 9.97 12.11
CA ASP A 388 3.82 8.73 11.85
C ASP A 388 3.79 7.68 12.96
N GLY A 389 4.64 7.79 14.00
CA GLY A 389 4.59 6.95 15.17
C GLY A 389 3.50 7.39 16.16
N VAL A 390 2.63 6.46 16.63
CA VAL A 390 1.51 6.80 17.52
C VAL A 390 1.58 6.17 18.91
N THR A 391 2.31 5.08 19.08
CA THR A 391 2.36 4.32 20.33
C THR A 391 3.54 4.72 21.21
N ASP A 392 3.35 4.86 22.51
CA ASP A 392 4.46 5.11 23.43
C ASP A 392 5.31 3.84 23.65
N ALA A 393 6.60 4.05 23.96
CA ALA A 393 7.56 2.95 24.14
C ALA A 393 7.16 2.00 25.26
N LYS A 394 6.61 2.52 26.35
CA LYS A 394 6.19 1.71 27.50
C LYS A 394 5.07 0.74 27.13
N SER A 395 4.10 1.17 26.35
CA SER A 395 2.98 0.33 25.89
C SER A 395 3.44 -0.79 24.97
N LEU A 396 4.38 -0.51 24.04
CA LEU A 396 4.99 -1.51 23.17
C LEU A 396 5.78 -2.56 23.95
N VAL A 397 6.66 -2.12 24.85
CA VAL A 397 7.45 -3.00 25.72
C VAL A 397 6.55 -3.88 26.58
N LYS A 398 5.52 -3.28 27.19
CA LYS A 398 4.53 -3.99 28.01
C LYS A 398 3.81 -5.07 27.19
N ARG A 399 3.31 -4.73 26.01
CA ARG A 399 2.59 -5.67 25.14
C ARG A 399 3.48 -6.85 24.72
N ALA A 400 4.71 -6.61 24.31
CA ALA A 400 5.66 -7.65 23.92
C ALA A 400 5.97 -8.58 25.11
N TYR A 401 6.19 -8.01 26.30
CA TYR A 401 6.40 -8.79 27.51
C TYR A 401 5.17 -9.65 27.87
N GLU A 402 3.96 -9.07 27.86
CA GLU A 402 2.71 -9.79 28.15
C GLU A 402 2.44 -10.91 27.13
N TRP A 403 2.86 -10.76 25.89
CA TRP A 403 2.77 -11.80 24.87
C TRP A 403 3.84 -12.91 25.03
N GLY A 404 4.79 -12.72 25.94
CA GLY A 404 5.88 -13.67 26.20
C GLY A 404 6.99 -13.62 25.13
N HIS A 405 7.10 -12.54 24.38
CA HIS A 405 8.24 -12.32 23.48
C HIS A 405 9.53 -12.22 24.31
N PRO A 406 10.67 -12.72 23.87
CA PRO A 406 11.93 -12.61 24.62
C PRO A 406 12.55 -11.20 24.56
N ALA A 407 12.18 -10.41 23.55
CA ALA A 407 12.64 -9.04 23.39
C ALA A 407 11.74 -8.25 22.41
N ILE A 408 11.91 -6.92 22.42
CA ILE A 408 11.40 -5.99 21.39
C ILE A 408 12.46 -4.94 21.08
N ALA A 409 12.58 -4.53 19.81
CA ALA A 409 13.42 -3.42 19.42
C ALA A 409 12.68 -2.08 19.51
N ILE A 410 13.43 -1.00 19.68
CA ILE A 410 13.00 0.39 19.48
C ILE A 410 13.92 0.99 18.42
N THR A 411 13.34 1.39 17.29
CA THR A 411 14.08 1.82 16.09
C THR A 411 13.46 3.07 15.46
N ASP A 412 13.27 4.13 16.24
CA ASP A 412 12.66 5.38 15.79
C ASP A 412 13.46 6.05 14.66
N HIS A 413 12.77 6.83 13.82
CA HIS A 413 13.33 7.55 12.67
C HIS A 413 14.39 8.59 13.07
N GLY A 414 15.65 8.26 12.87
CA GLY A 414 16.79 9.17 13.04
C GLY A 414 17.04 9.65 14.47
N VAL A 415 16.34 9.12 15.47
CA VAL A 415 16.39 9.57 16.86
C VAL A 415 16.49 8.40 17.84
N VAL A 416 16.84 8.69 19.08
CA VAL A 416 16.96 7.74 20.19
C VAL A 416 16.23 8.21 21.46
N GLN A 417 15.26 9.08 21.30
CA GLN A 417 14.56 9.75 22.40
C GLN A 417 13.67 8.80 23.22
N ALA A 418 13.22 7.70 22.65
CA ALA A 418 12.41 6.69 23.36
C ALA A 418 13.23 5.81 24.33
N PHE A 419 14.56 5.81 24.25
CA PHE A 419 15.40 4.93 25.07
C PHE A 419 15.21 5.07 26.58
N PRO A 420 15.14 6.30 27.18
CA PRO A 420 14.86 6.45 28.59
C PRO A 420 13.51 5.86 28.99
N GLU A 421 12.45 6.11 28.21
CA GLU A 421 11.12 5.59 28.48
C GLU A 421 11.08 4.06 28.43
N ALA A 422 11.70 3.45 27.41
CA ALA A 422 11.82 2.01 27.30
C ALA A 422 12.66 1.40 28.45
N ASN A 423 13.74 2.06 28.88
CA ASN A 423 14.56 1.60 29.99
C ASN A 423 13.80 1.67 31.34
N HIS A 424 13.00 2.69 31.55
CA HIS A 424 12.19 2.86 32.77
C HIS A 424 11.11 1.78 32.90
N CYS A 425 10.83 0.96 31.88
CA CYS A 425 9.97 -0.20 31.98
C CYS A 425 10.48 -1.24 33.01
N PHE A 426 11.78 -1.25 33.32
CA PHE A 426 12.42 -2.15 34.29
C PHE A 426 12.59 -1.53 35.69
N ASP A 427 12.10 -0.34 35.92
CA ASP A 427 12.24 0.34 37.22
C ASP A 427 11.41 -0.35 38.31
N ALA A 428 11.93 -0.37 39.54
CA ALA A 428 11.24 -0.94 40.68
C ALA A 428 9.91 -0.23 41.01
N TRP A 429 9.80 1.06 40.64
CA TRP A 429 8.61 1.88 40.83
C TRP A 429 8.04 2.32 39.49
N GLY A 430 6.86 1.82 39.15
CA GLY A 430 6.16 2.21 37.93
C GLY A 430 6.64 1.52 36.65
N GLY A 431 7.60 0.60 36.73
CA GLY A 431 7.98 -0.27 35.62
C GLY A 431 6.88 -1.26 35.23
N CYS A 432 6.90 -1.76 33.99
CA CYS A 432 5.95 -2.74 33.49
C CYS A 432 6.56 -4.12 33.26
N VAL A 433 7.88 -4.25 33.39
CA VAL A 433 8.64 -5.52 33.27
C VAL A 433 9.38 -5.75 34.59
N PRO A 434 9.32 -6.94 35.21
CA PRO A 434 10.11 -7.26 36.40
C PRO A 434 11.61 -7.11 36.14
N LYS A 435 12.33 -6.56 37.09
CA LYS A 435 13.77 -6.23 36.96
C LYS A 435 14.65 -7.50 36.78
N ASP A 436 14.20 -8.62 37.29
CA ASP A 436 14.82 -9.94 37.19
C ASP A 436 14.33 -10.77 36.00
N SER A 437 13.54 -10.18 35.10
CA SER A 437 13.09 -10.82 33.88
C SER A 437 14.21 -10.96 32.86
N ASP A 438 14.21 -12.06 32.10
CA ASP A 438 15.10 -12.28 30.95
C ASP A 438 14.71 -11.46 29.71
N PHE A 439 13.53 -10.77 29.75
CA PHE A 439 13.07 -9.92 28.66
C PHE A 439 14.03 -8.75 28.38
N LYS A 440 14.24 -8.42 27.10
CA LYS A 440 15.18 -7.36 26.70
C LYS A 440 14.52 -6.33 25.79
N VAL A 441 14.95 -5.08 25.95
CA VAL A 441 14.75 -4.04 24.94
C VAL A 441 16.04 -3.92 24.12
N LEU A 442 15.88 -4.01 22.78
CA LEU A 442 17.00 -3.84 21.85
C LEU A 442 17.00 -2.38 21.37
N TYR A 443 18.08 -1.68 21.63
CA TYR A 443 18.22 -0.27 21.34
C TYR A 443 18.84 -0.03 19.99
N GLY A 444 18.08 0.58 19.07
CA GLY A 444 18.52 0.91 17.73
C GLY A 444 17.85 2.17 17.21
N MET A 445 18.10 2.51 15.98
CA MET A 445 17.37 3.53 15.24
C MET A 445 17.20 3.12 13.80
N GLU A 446 16.15 3.60 13.15
CA GLU A 446 16.08 3.66 11.70
C GLU A 446 16.73 4.96 11.22
N GLY A 447 17.87 4.83 10.56
CA GLY A 447 18.65 5.95 10.05
C GLY A 447 18.34 6.26 8.59
N TYR A 448 18.64 7.48 8.18
CA TYR A 448 18.54 7.90 6.78
C TYR A 448 19.92 7.80 6.09
N LEU A 449 20.24 6.61 5.61
CA LEU A 449 21.52 6.27 4.99
C LEU A 449 21.75 7.05 3.70
N VAL A 450 22.97 7.50 3.50
CA VAL A 450 23.44 8.11 2.25
C VAL A 450 24.64 7.34 1.75
N ASP A 451 24.58 6.85 0.50
CA ASP A 451 25.73 6.19 -0.12
C ASP A 451 26.69 7.25 -0.69
N ASP A 452 27.61 7.68 0.13
CA ASP A 452 28.71 8.59 -0.23
C ASP A 452 30.00 7.85 -0.59
N LEU A 453 29.94 6.50 -0.58
CA LEU A 453 31.05 5.62 -0.98
C LEU A 453 30.90 5.12 -2.42
N LYS A 454 29.76 5.39 -3.07
CA LYS A 454 29.55 4.99 -4.46
C LYS A 454 30.53 5.75 -5.36
N GLY A 455 31.37 5.00 -6.05
CA GLY A 455 32.32 5.54 -7.00
C GLY A 455 31.62 6.18 -8.20
N MET A 456 32.26 7.15 -8.83
CA MET A 456 31.86 7.74 -10.11
C MET A 456 32.19 6.81 -11.27
N VAL A 457 33.07 5.88 -11.07
CA VAL A 457 33.52 4.87 -12.04
C VAL A 457 33.24 3.47 -11.49
N THR A 458 32.60 2.67 -12.29
CA THR A 458 32.38 1.23 -12.00
C THR A 458 33.38 0.41 -12.80
N ASN A 459 33.99 -0.58 -12.15
CA ASN A 459 34.95 -1.52 -12.76
C ASN A 459 36.12 -0.80 -13.48
N GLY A 460 36.73 0.20 -12.80
CA GLY A 460 37.92 0.90 -13.28
C GLY A 460 39.12 -0.05 -13.42
N LYS A 461 39.94 0.17 -14.44
CA LYS A 461 41.13 -0.63 -14.79
C LYS A 461 42.31 0.26 -15.15
N GLY A 462 42.39 1.46 -14.55
CA GLY A 462 43.46 2.43 -14.79
C GLY A 462 43.40 3.15 -16.15
N GLN A 463 42.21 3.18 -16.81
CA GLN A 463 42.07 3.85 -18.11
C GLN A 463 42.31 5.36 -17.95
N LYS A 464 43.08 5.92 -18.88
CA LYS A 464 43.40 7.36 -18.88
C LYS A 464 42.20 8.20 -19.30
N LEU A 465 42.01 9.38 -18.68
CA LEU A 465 40.93 10.31 -19.01
C LEU A 465 41.00 10.94 -20.40
N ASN A 466 42.16 10.90 -21.07
CA ASN A 466 42.34 11.26 -22.46
C ASN A 466 42.25 10.07 -23.42
N GLY A 467 41.78 8.89 -22.95
CA GLY A 467 41.62 7.67 -23.72
C GLY A 467 40.41 7.68 -24.65
N ARG A 468 39.91 6.48 -24.94
CA ARG A 468 38.74 6.22 -25.78
C ARG A 468 37.50 6.05 -24.91
N PHE A 469 36.48 6.87 -25.12
CA PHE A 469 35.23 6.85 -24.41
C PHE A 469 34.05 6.82 -25.38
N VAL A 470 33.02 6.04 -25.05
CA VAL A 470 31.73 6.08 -25.72
C VAL A 470 30.70 6.67 -24.75
N VAL A 471 30.30 7.89 -25.04
CA VAL A 471 29.26 8.60 -24.31
C VAL A 471 27.92 8.27 -24.97
N PHE A 472 26.99 7.72 -24.24
CA PHE A 472 25.74 7.23 -24.81
C PHE A 472 24.55 7.52 -23.91
N ASP A 473 23.40 7.46 -24.53
CA ASP A 473 22.08 7.60 -23.88
C ASP A 473 21.11 6.65 -24.59
N ILE A 474 20.07 6.21 -23.89
CA ILE A 474 19.02 5.34 -24.43
C ILE A 474 17.63 5.86 -24.12
N GLU A 475 16.72 5.69 -25.07
CA GLU A 475 15.30 5.83 -24.80
C GLU A 475 14.66 4.44 -24.70
N THR A 476 13.65 4.32 -23.83
CA THR A 476 13.06 3.02 -23.43
C THR A 476 11.55 3.10 -23.33
N THR A 477 10.86 1.95 -23.35
CA THR A 477 9.40 1.89 -23.14
C THR A 477 8.97 2.11 -21.68
N GLY A 478 9.93 2.30 -20.74
CA GLY A 478 9.69 2.53 -19.31
C GLY A 478 10.98 2.40 -18.51
N PHE A 479 10.90 2.40 -17.20
CA PHE A 479 12.06 2.57 -16.32
C PHE A 479 12.74 1.26 -15.89
N SER A 480 12.13 0.11 -16.14
CA SER A 480 12.64 -1.20 -15.69
C SER A 480 13.35 -1.95 -16.82
N SER A 481 14.63 -2.23 -16.66
CA SER A 481 15.39 -3.06 -17.63
C SER A 481 14.93 -4.53 -17.69
N LEU A 482 14.08 -5.01 -16.75
CA LEU A 482 13.50 -6.35 -16.77
C LEU A 482 12.28 -6.47 -17.67
N THR A 483 11.41 -5.47 -17.63
CA THR A 483 10.09 -5.50 -18.27
C THR A 483 9.99 -4.58 -19.49
N CYS A 484 10.82 -3.54 -19.54
CA CYS A 484 10.80 -2.54 -20.61
C CYS A 484 11.88 -2.79 -21.66
N GLN A 485 11.68 -2.21 -22.84
CA GLN A 485 12.54 -2.42 -24.00
C GLN A 485 13.19 -1.10 -24.42
N ILE A 486 14.37 -1.19 -25.04
CA ILE A 486 15.04 -0.04 -25.66
C ILE A 486 14.30 0.32 -26.95
N ILE A 487 14.10 1.63 -27.19
CA ILE A 487 13.47 2.17 -28.40
C ILE A 487 14.41 3.07 -29.23
N GLU A 488 15.46 3.63 -28.62
CA GLU A 488 16.52 4.35 -29.31
C GLU A 488 17.85 4.15 -28.58
N ILE A 489 18.97 4.07 -29.33
CA ILE A 489 20.33 4.15 -28.79
C ILE A 489 21.05 5.29 -29.53
N GLY A 490 21.53 6.26 -28.78
CA GLY A 490 22.38 7.34 -29.22
C GLY A 490 23.75 7.27 -28.56
N ALA A 491 24.81 7.37 -29.32
CA ALA A 491 26.17 7.36 -28.79
C ALA A 491 27.15 8.25 -29.56
N VAL A 492 28.14 8.71 -28.83
CA VAL A 492 29.20 9.59 -29.37
C VAL A 492 30.54 9.05 -28.92
N LEU A 493 31.45 8.87 -29.87
CA LEU A 493 32.83 8.48 -29.59
C LEU A 493 33.69 9.71 -29.29
N VAL A 494 34.35 9.67 -28.13
CA VAL A 494 35.30 10.72 -27.71
C VAL A 494 36.69 10.11 -27.61
N GLU A 495 37.63 10.66 -28.35
CA GLU A 495 39.02 10.27 -28.34
C GLU A 495 39.92 11.51 -28.16
N ASN A 496 40.87 11.42 -27.22
CA ASN A 496 41.76 12.53 -26.87
C ASN A 496 41.06 13.87 -26.58
N GLY A 497 39.84 13.80 -26.00
CA GLY A 497 39.01 14.97 -25.66
C GLY A 497 38.29 15.60 -26.86
N GLU A 498 38.23 14.94 -28.01
CA GLU A 498 37.48 15.37 -29.20
C GLU A 498 36.42 14.32 -29.61
N ILE A 499 35.28 14.81 -30.09
CA ILE A 499 34.22 13.97 -30.63
C ILE A 499 34.61 13.52 -32.04
N THR A 500 34.76 12.22 -32.26
CA THR A 500 35.29 11.66 -33.50
C THR A 500 34.27 10.91 -34.35
N ASP A 501 33.25 10.31 -33.73
CA ASP A 501 32.23 9.50 -34.42
C ASP A 501 30.89 9.50 -33.66
N ARG A 502 29.81 9.08 -34.34
CA ARG A 502 28.47 9.04 -33.78
C ARG A 502 27.75 7.75 -34.19
N PHE A 503 26.95 7.23 -33.29
CA PHE A 503 26.05 6.10 -33.49
C PHE A 503 24.63 6.53 -33.11
N SER A 504 23.65 6.29 -33.97
CA SER A 504 22.25 6.60 -33.67
C SER A 504 21.34 5.62 -34.39
N THR A 505 20.41 5.00 -33.68
CA THR A 505 19.44 4.10 -34.31
C THR A 505 18.21 3.94 -33.42
N PHE A 506 17.04 3.94 -34.05
CA PHE A 506 15.85 3.42 -33.42
C PHE A 506 15.95 1.90 -33.27
N VAL A 507 15.23 1.39 -32.28
CA VAL A 507 15.11 -0.03 -31.97
C VAL A 507 13.65 -0.41 -31.91
N ASN A 508 13.24 -1.45 -32.65
CA ASN A 508 11.89 -1.98 -32.56
C ASN A 508 11.73 -2.76 -31.25
N PRO A 509 10.91 -2.28 -30.30
CA PRO A 509 10.74 -2.93 -29.00
C PRO A 509 9.87 -4.19 -29.06
N LYS A 510 9.15 -4.44 -30.16
CA LYS A 510 8.15 -5.51 -30.34
C LYS A 510 6.96 -5.42 -29.36
N VAL A 511 6.84 -4.31 -28.68
CA VAL A 511 5.73 -4.00 -27.78
C VAL A 511 5.31 -2.55 -28.01
N PRO A 512 4.04 -2.19 -27.72
CA PRO A 512 3.57 -0.81 -27.86
C PRO A 512 4.33 0.14 -26.91
N ILE A 513 4.61 1.34 -27.40
CA ILE A 513 5.21 2.40 -26.58
C ILE A 513 4.10 3.03 -25.74
N PRO A 514 4.22 3.05 -24.39
CA PRO A 514 3.24 3.70 -23.53
C PRO A 514 3.11 5.18 -23.83
N PHE A 515 1.89 5.71 -23.77
CA PHE A 515 1.61 7.13 -24.11
C PHE A 515 2.49 8.11 -23.34
N ARG A 516 2.72 7.86 -22.03
CA ARG A 516 3.58 8.68 -21.19
C ARG A 516 5.02 8.74 -21.71
N ILE A 517 5.52 7.64 -22.24
CA ILE A 517 6.87 7.57 -22.83
C ILE A 517 6.91 8.35 -24.15
N GLU A 518 5.89 8.20 -24.98
CA GLU A 518 5.81 9.00 -26.22
C GLU A 518 5.76 10.50 -25.93
N GLN A 519 4.99 10.94 -24.94
CA GLN A 519 4.99 12.34 -24.51
C GLN A 519 6.37 12.81 -24.04
N LEU A 520 7.12 11.94 -23.35
CA LEU A 520 8.44 12.26 -22.84
C LEU A 520 9.50 12.32 -23.95
N THR A 521 9.53 11.30 -24.82
CA THR A 521 10.59 11.07 -25.79
C THR A 521 10.24 11.57 -27.21
N SER A 522 8.96 11.85 -27.45
CA SER A 522 8.38 12.12 -28.77
C SER A 522 8.54 10.95 -29.76
N ILE A 523 8.90 9.73 -29.29
CA ILE A 523 9.03 8.53 -30.10
C ILE A 523 7.74 7.75 -30.03
N ASN A 524 7.12 7.48 -31.16
CA ASN A 524 5.89 6.70 -31.24
C ASN A 524 6.08 5.38 -31.99
N ASP A 525 5.07 4.50 -31.92
CA ASP A 525 5.12 3.17 -32.54
C ASP A 525 5.46 3.22 -34.04
N SER A 526 4.98 4.20 -34.78
CA SER A 526 5.22 4.29 -36.24
C SER A 526 6.68 4.57 -36.59
N MET A 527 7.44 5.18 -35.68
CA MET A 527 8.87 5.49 -35.88
C MET A 527 9.76 4.27 -35.66
N VAL A 528 9.34 3.33 -34.84
CA VAL A 528 10.15 2.18 -34.44
C VAL A 528 9.70 0.86 -35.07
N MET A 529 8.51 0.80 -35.68
CA MET A 529 7.92 -0.43 -36.22
C MET A 529 8.82 -1.10 -37.28
N ASP A 530 9.41 -0.32 -38.16
CA ASP A 530 10.30 -0.80 -39.24
C ASP A 530 11.79 -0.76 -38.83
N ALA A 531 12.10 -0.37 -37.58
CA ALA A 531 13.47 -0.33 -37.09
C ALA A 531 14.03 -1.73 -36.83
N PRO A 532 15.36 -1.92 -36.83
CA PRO A 532 15.97 -3.17 -36.47
C PRO A 532 15.71 -3.52 -35.00
N THR A 533 15.71 -4.79 -34.66
CA THR A 533 15.50 -5.26 -33.26
C THR A 533 16.78 -5.10 -32.45
N ILE A 534 16.65 -5.22 -31.12
CA ILE A 534 17.80 -5.13 -30.21
C ILE A 534 18.84 -6.24 -30.48
N GLU A 535 18.41 -7.42 -30.95
CA GLU A 535 19.28 -8.51 -31.35
C GLU A 535 20.20 -8.13 -32.52
N GLU A 536 19.75 -7.22 -33.39
CA GLU A 536 20.51 -6.74 -34.53
C GLU A 536 21.33 -5.49 -34.19
N VAL A 537 20.84 -4.64 -33.29
CA VAL A 537 21.43 -3.34 -32.94
C VAL A 537 22.56 -3.51 -31.91
N LEU A 538 22.31 -4.32 -30.86
CA LEU A 538 23.25 -4.43 -29.74
C LEU A 538 24.66 -4.89 -30.18
N PRO A 539 24.82 -5.91 -31.03
CA PRO A 539 26.17 -6.28 -31.54
C PRO A 539 26.88 -5.15 -32.25
N LYS A 540 26.16 -4.30 -33.00
CA LYS A 540 26.73 -3.14 -33.70
C LYS A 540 27.15 -2.05 -32.72
N PHE A 541 26.35 -1.80 -31.71
CA PHE A 541 26.66 -0.85 -30.63
C PHE A 541 27.89 -1.35 -29.83
N LEU A 542 27.99 -2.62 -29.52
CA LEU A 542 29.12 -3.21 -28.82
C LEU A 542 30.43 -3.14 -29.67
N GLU A 543 30.34 -3.32 -30.98
CA GLU A 543 31.51 -3.14 -31.85
C GLU A 543 31.91 -1.65 -31.92
N PHE A 544 30.94 -0.70 -31.97
CA PHE A 544 31.20 0.74 -31.89
C PHE A 544 31.90 1.13 -30.58
N SER A 545 31.48 0.50 -29.44
CA SER A 545 32.02 0.78 -28.11
C SER A 545 33.21 -0.07 -27.71
N LYS A 546 33.75 -0.84 -28.65
CA LYS A 546 34.88 -1.73 -28.38
C LYS A 546 36.11 -0.98 -27.88
N ASP A 547 36.73 -1.54 -26.82
CA ASP A 547 37.93 -1.00 -26.17
C ASP A 547 37.74 0.43 -25.59
N ALA A 548 36.51 0.88 -25.45
CA ALA A 548 36.14 2.17 -24.87
C ALA A 548 35.62 2.05 -23.44
N VAL A 549 35.78 3.10 -22.66
CA VAL A 549 35.06 3.30 -21.39
C VAL A 549 33.67 3.86 -21.72
N MET A 550 32.65 3.26 -21.17
CA MET A 550 31.26 3.71 -21.34
C MET A 550 30.99 4.92 -20.45
N VAL A 551 30.25 5.90 -20.93
CA VAL A 551 29.90 7.10 -20.17
C VAL A 551 28.42 7.42 -20.39
N ALA A 552 27.68 7.68 -19.34
CA ALA A 552 26.29 8.12 -19.44
C ALA A 552 25.92 9.09 -18.31
N HIS A 553 24.78 9.76 -18.46
CA HIS A 553 24.27 10.68 -17.44
C HIS A 553 23.24 9.97 -16.55
N ASN A 554 23.64 9.51 -15.36
CA ASN A 554 22.98 8.51 -14.53
C ASN A 554 23.20 7.08 -15.07
N ALA A 555 24.44 6.76 -15.31
CA ALA A 555 24.92 5.61 -16.09
C ALA A 555 24.39 4.23 -15.65
N ASP A 556 23.97 4.05 -14.39
CA ASP A 556 23.37 2.79 -13.93
C ASP A 556 22.08 2.44 -14.67
N PHE A 557 21.30 3.44 -15.06
CA PHE A 557 20.07 3.26 -15.81
C PHE A 557 20.39 2.68 -17.20
N ASP A 558 21.19 3.37 -17.99
CA ASP A 558 21.52 3.00 -19.36
C ASP A 558 22.29 1.68 -19.41
N MET A 559 23.30 1.54 -18.55
CA MET A 559 24.09 0.30 -18.43
C MET A 559 23.24 -0.88 -17.97
N GLY A 560 22.24 -0.66 -17.12
CA GLY A 560 21.31 -1.71 -16.69
C GLY A 560 20.56 -2.36 -17.87
N PHE A 561 20.08 -1.56 -18.82
CA PHE A 561 19.45 -2.06 -20.05
C PHE A 561 20.44 -2.76 -20.99
N ILE A 562 21.64 -2.18 -21.19
CA ILE A 562 22.67 -2.78 -22.05
C ILE A 562 23.12 -4.12 -21.50
N MET A 563 23.49 -4.20 -20.20
CA MET A 563 23.96 -5.44 -19.58
C MET A 563 22.88 -6.52 -19.59
N LYS A 564 21.63 -6.15 -19.30
CA LYS A 564 20.51 -7.09 -19.31
C LYS A 564 20.26 -7.69 -20.70
N ASN A 565 20.36 -6.88 -21.76
CA ASN A 565 20.25 -7.38 -23.12
C ASN A 565 21.46 -8.24 -23.52
N CYS A 566 22.68 -7.93 -23.05
CA CYS A 566 23.84 -8.80 -23.21
C CYS A 566 23.60 -10.18 -22.56
N ASP A 567 23.14 -10.21 -21.31
CA ASP A 567 22.81 -11.45 -20.59
C ASP A 567 21.77 -12.29 -21.33
N ARG A 568 20.68 -11.63 -21.78
CA ARG A 568 19.61 -12.29 -22.55
C ARG A 568 20.11 -12.91 -23.86
N LEU A 569 21.05 -12.27 -24.50
CA LEU A 569 21.65 -12.74 -25.78
C LEU A 569 22.88 -13.63 -25.57
N GLY A 570 23.28 -13.93 -24.32
CA GLY A 570 24.45 -14.75 -24.03
C GLY A 570 25.79 -14.09 -24.43
N ILE A 571 25.84 -12.75 -24.48
CA ILE A 571 27.02 -11.96 -24.80
C ILE A 571 27.78 -11.66 -23.48
N ALA A 572 28.97 -12.18 -23.37
CA ALA A 572 29.85 -11.89 -22.23
C ALA A 572 30.25 -10.40 -22.23
N HIS A 573 30.20 -9.78 -21.07
CA HIS A 573 30.56 -8.38 -20.93
C HIS A 573 31.38 -8.11 -19.66
N ASP A 574 32.22 -7.08 -19.70
CA ASP A 574 33.08 -6.63 -18.61
C ASP A 574 33.33 -5.12 -18.78
N PHE A 575 32.25 -4.34 -18.74
CA PHE A 575 32.30 -2.92 -19.00
C PHE A 575 32.94 -2.13 -17.85
N THR A 576 33.81 -1.18 -18.21
CA THR A 576 34.13 -0.03 -17.36
C THR A 576 33.21 1.12 -17.75
N TYR A 577 32.56 1.74 -16.77
CA TYR A 577 31.70 2.88 -17.07
C TYR A 577 31.77 4.01 -16.04
N VAL A 578 31.50 5.22 -16.48
CA VAL A 578 31.57 6.49 -15.73
C VAL A 578 30.20 7.15 -15.68
N ASP A 579 29.80 7.57 -14.48
CA ASP A 579 28.59 8.37 -14.26
C ASP A 579 28.88 9.86 -14.21
N THR A 580 28.41 10.61 -15.21
CA THR A 580 28.60 12.06 -15.27
C THR A 580 27.80 12.82 -14.21
N VAL A 581 26.73 12.26 -13.65
CA VAL A 581 26.04 12.82 -12.47
C VAL A 581 26.95 12.80 -11.25
N GLY A 582 27.69 11.70 -11.03
CA GLY A 582 28.70 11.60 -9.99
C GLY A 582 29.80 12.65 -10.17
N MET A 583 30.32 12.77 -11.40
CA MET A 583 31.32 13.80 -11.74
C MET A 583 30.79 15.22 -11.52
N ALA A 584 29.56 15.52 -11.94
CA ALA A 584 28.94 16.83 -11.74
C ALA A 584 28.78 17.17 -10.25
N ARG A 585 28.43 16.21 -9.40
CA ARG A 585 28.37 16.39 -7.95
C ARG A 585 29.72 16.75 -7.35
N PHE A 586 30.78 16.15 -7.85
CA PHE A 586 32.16 16.39 -7.42
C PHE A 586 32.71 17.74 -7.92
N LEU A 587 32.51 18.01 -9.21
CA LEU A 587 33.10 19.19 -9.86
C LEU A 587 32.30 20.47 -9.65
N LEU A 588 30.95 20.36 -9.50
CA LEU A 588 30.00 21.48 -9.42
C LEU A 588 29.17 21.43 -8.10
N PRO A 589 29.78 21.42 -6.93
CA PRO A 589 29.08 21.22 -5.64
C PRO A 589 28.08 22.33 -5.31
N ALA A 590 28.14 23.48 -5.99
CA ALA A 590 27.21 24.57 -5.81
C ALA A 590 25.81 24.30 -6.42
N LEU A 591 25.69 23.37 -7.37
CA LEU A 591 24.43 23.05 -7.99
C LEU A 591 23.45 22.36 -7.00
N ASN A 592 22.18 22.69 -7.14
CA ASN A 592 21.10 22.07 -6.36
C ASN A 592 20.43 20.89 -7.05
N ARG A 593 20.56 20.79 -8.38
CA ARG A 593 20.01 19.72 -9.21
C ARG A 593 21.05 19.33 -10.23
N PHE A 594 21.08 18.05 -10.64
CA PHE A 594 22.07 17.48 -11.54
C PHE A 594 21.40 16.81 -12.73
N LYS A 595 20.24 17.35 -13.18
CA LYS A 595 19.65 16.97 -14.48
C LYS A 595 20.54 17.45 -15.60
N LEU A 596 20.51 16.78 -16.75
CA LEU A 596 21.37 17.07 -17.90
C LEU A 596 21.30 18.53 -18.34
N ASP A 597 20.09 19.09 -18.44
CA ASP A 597 19.84 20.51 -18.79
C ASP A 597 20.51 21.50 -17.82
N THR A 598 20.44 21.19 -16.54
CA THR A 598 21.00 22.03 -15.46
C THR A 598 22.52 21.96 -15.49
N VAL A 599 23.10 20.79 -15.68
CA VAL A 599 24.56 20.60 -15.76
C VAL A 599 25.11 21.23 -17.06
N ALA A 600 24.47 21.01 -18.21
CA ALA A 600 24.82 21.61 -19.47
C ALA A 600 24.91 23.14 -19.38
N LYS A 601 23.87 23.76 -18.83
CA LYS A 601 23.82 25.20 -18.59
C LYS A 601 24.95 25.68 -17.66
N ALA A 602 25.27 24.94 -16.62
CA ALA A 602 26.31 25.33 -15.66
C ALA A 602 27.72 25.31 -16.26
N VAL A 603 27.99 24.44 -17.22
CA VAL A 603 29.28 24.35 -17.89
C VAL A 603 29.28 25.04 -19.29
N GLY A 604 28.18 25.69 -19.67
CA GLY A 604 28.06 26.41 -20.93
C GLY A 604 28.05 25.51 -22.17
N VAL A 605 27.27 24.42 -22.09
CA VAL A 605 26.95 23.53 -23.22
C VAL A 605 25.50 23.77 -23.61
N SER A 606 25.24 23.81 -24.94
CA SER A 606 23.88 23.92 -25.49
C SER A 606 23.23 22.54 -25.53
N LEU A 607 21.97 22.46 -25.16
CA LEU A 607 21.16 21.27 -25.32
C LEU A 607 20.03 21.61 -26.30
N GLU A 608 20.15 21.11 -27.53
CA GLU A 608 19.14 21.21 -28.57
C GLU A 608 18.43 19.87 -28.71
N ASN A 609 17.11 19.85 -28.92
CA ASN A 609 16.29 18.63 -29.05
C ASN A 609 16.38 17.63 -27.88
N HIS A 610 16.16 18.10 -26.66
CA HIS A 610 16.13 17.24 -25.48
C HIS A 610 15.14 16.07 -25.68
N HIS A 611 15.51 14.87 -25.15
CA HIS A 611 14.81 13.60 -25.30
C HIS A 611 14.96 12.97 -26.71
N ARG A 612 16.11 13.14 -27.32
CA ARG A 612 16.61 12.33 -28.42
C ARG A 612 17.97 11.76 -28.02
N ALA A 613 18.05 10.45 -27.93
CA ALA A 613 19.22 9.76 -27.38
C ALA A 613 20.57 10.23 -27.93
N VAL A 614 20.67 10.51 -29.21
CA VAL A 614 21.93 10.99 -29.80
C VAL A 614 22.27 12.43 -29.43
N ASP A 615 21.28 13.30 -29.26
CA ASP A 615 21.50 14.71 -28.90
C ASP A 615 21.83 14.81 -27.39
N ASP A 616 21.18 14.02 -26.54
CA ASP A 616 21.50 13.90 -25.11
C ASP A 616 22.88 13.27 -24.91
N ALA A 617 23.26 12.25 -25.69
CA ALA A 617 24.59 11.67 -25.68
C ALA A 617 25.66 12.69 -26.14
N ALA A 618 25.39 13.49 -27.17
CA ALA A 618 26.29 14.54 -27.64
C ALA A 618 26.49 15.66 -26.61
N CYS A 619 25.40 16.11 -26.00
CA CYS A 619 25.46 17.08 -24.90
C CYS A 619 26.26 16.52 -23.70
N THR A 620 26.00 15.27 -23.34
CA THR A 620 26.74 14.59 -22.28
C THR A 620 28.22 14.43 -22.60
N ALA A 621 28.56 14.17 -23.87
CA ALA A 621 29.95 14.12 -24.35
C ALA A 621 30.68 15.45 -24.21
N GLU A 622 30.05 16.57 -24.62
CA GLU A 622 30.60 17.91 -24.42
C GLU A 622 30.80 18.24 -22.94
N ILE A 623 29.84 17.88 -22.09
CA ILE A 623 29.97 18.02 -20.63
C ILE A 623 31.14 17.19 -20.14
N PHE A 624 31.24 15.93 -20.56
CA PHE A 624 32.30 15.00 -20.14
C PHE A 624 33.69 15.55 -20.52
N VAL A 625 33.87 16.04 -21.77
CA VAL A 625 35.13 16.66 -22.20
C VAL A 625 35.51 17.87 -21.35
N LYS A 626 34.55 18.70 -20.96
CA LYS A 626 34.79 19.82 -20.02
C LYS A 626 35.15 19.34 -18.63
N PHE A 627 34.49 18.29 -18.15
CA PHE A 627 34.79 17.68 -16.86
C PHE A 627 36.19 17.08 -16.84
N VAL A 628 36.62 16.40 -17.92
CA VAL A 628 37.99 15.86 -18.03
C VAL A 628 39.02 17.00 -17.91
N LYS A 629 38.82 18.13 -18.58
CA LYS A 629 39.72 19.30 -18.44
C LYS A 629 39.79 19.83 -17.00
N MET A 630 38.61 19.92 -16.31
CA MET A 630 38.57 20.34 -14.92
C MET A 630 39.23 19.31 -13.95
N LEU A 631 39.24 18.01 -14.32
CA LEU A 631 39.94 16.99 -13.58
C LEU A 631 41.44 17.03 -13.78
N GLU A 632 41.88 17.25 -15.03
CA GLU A 632 43.31 17.44 -15.36
C GLU A 632 43.91 18.63 -14.59
N GLU A 633 43.16 19.73 -14.44
CA GLU A 633 43.54 20.89 -13.62
C GLU A 633 43.73 20.53 -12.14
N ARG A 634 43.16 19.42 -11.69
CA ARG A 634 43.25 18.88 -10.32
C ARG A 634 44.24 17.70 -10.23
N ASP A 635 45.05 17.47 -11.26
CA ASP A 635 45.98 16.35 -11.40
C ASP A 635 45.33 14.94 -11.33
N ILE A 636 44.02 14.84 -11.63
CA ILE A 636 43.31 13.58 -11.79
C ILE A 636 43.40 13.15 -13.24
N ARG A 637 44.07 12.02 -13.53
CA ARG A 637 44.46 11.65 -14.90
C ARG A 637 43.92 10.31 -15.37
N ASP A 638 43.34 9.51 -14.48
CA ASP A 638 42.72 8.23 -14.80
C ASP A 638 41.47 7.98 -13.98
N VAL A 639 40.73 6.95 -14.38
CA VAL A 639 39.42 6.63 -13.79
C VAL A 639 39.54 6.14 -12.33
N ASP A 640 40.66 5.51 -11.96
CA ASP A 640 40.84 5.03 -10.59
C ASP A 640 41.14 6.19 -9.64
N MET A 641 41.98 7.15 -10.05
CA MET A 641 42.22 8.39 -9.32
C MET A 641 40.93 9.21 -9.14
N LEU A 642 40.02 9.19 -10.13
CA LEU A 642 38.74 9.87 -10.04
C LEU A 642 37.88 9.29 -8.88
N ASN A 643 37.86 8.00 -8.70
CA ASN A 643 37.19 7.36 -7.55
C ASN A 643 37.87 7.66 -6.21
N GLU A 644 39.21 7.59 -6.18
CA GLU A 644 39.98 7.81 -4.95
C GLU A 644 39.90 9.26 -4.43
N GLN A 645 39.91 10.24 -5.35
CA GLN A 645 39.95 11.66 -4.97
C GLN A 645 38.57 12.33 -4.96
N GLY A 646 37.56 11.63 -5.45
CA GLY A 646 36.21 12.14 -5.56
C GLY A 646 35.42 12.22 -4.26
N ALA A 647 36.09 12.42 -3.11
CA ALA A 647 35.45 12.53 -1.81
C ALA A 647 34.33 13.56 -1.81
N VAL A 648 33.13 13.13 -1.52
CA VAL A 648 31.91 13.92 -1.62
C VAL A 648 31.87 14.96 -0.50
N SER A 649 31.69 16.25 -0.84
CA SER A 649 31.60 17.32 0.14
C SER A 649 30.37 17.17 1.05
N VAL A 650 30.40 17.73 2.28
CA VAL A 650 29.24 17.75 3.19
C VAL A 650 28.00 18.34 2.53
N ASN A 651 28.14 19.37 1.71
CA ASN A 651 27.02 19.96 0.99
C ASN A 651 26.44 19.04 -0.09
N THR A 652 27.27 18.23 -0.71
CA THR A 652 26.84 17.21 -1.67
C THR A 652 26.12 16.08 -0.93
N ILE A 653 26.69 15.56 0.18
CA ILE A 653 26.05 14.52 1.03
C ILE A 653 24.66 14.95 1.47
N ARG A 654 24.45 16.22 1.82
CA ARG A 654 23.14 16.77 2.18
C ARG A 654 22.11 16.71 1.05
N LYS A 655 22.51 16.56 -0.19
CA LYS A 655 21.64 16.53 -1.38
C LYS A 655 21.49 15.15 -2.00
N LEU A 656 22.30 14.17 -1.58
CA LEU A 656 22.19 12.79 -2.07
C LEU A 656 20.86 12.16 -1.65
N PRO A 657 20.36 11.14 -2.38
CA PRO A 657 19.20 10.37 -1.96
C PRO A 657 19.46 9.70 -0.60
N THR A 658 18.39 9.48 0.15
CA THR A 658 18.45 8.78 1.44
C THR A 658 17.69 7.49 1.36
N TYR A 659 18.21 6.46 2.02
CA TYR A 659 17.62 5.14 2.18
C TYR A 659 17.44 4.84 3.66
N HIS A 660 16.47 4.00 4.00
CA HIS A 660 16.32 3.54 5.37
C HIS A 660 17.39 2.49 5.72
N VAL A 661 17.85 2.49 6.96
CA VAL A 661 18.83 1.55 7.50
C VAL A 661 18.55 1.33 8.98
N ILE A 662 18.50 0.08 9.43
CA ILE A 662 18.38 -0.22 10.86
C ILE A 662 19.77 -0.34 11.48
N ILE A 663 20.00 0.37 12.57
CA ILE A 663 21.29 0.39 13.27
C ILE A 663 21.06 0.07 14.73
N PHE A 664 21.53 -1.09 15.20
CA PHE A 664 21.46 -1.50 16.61
C PHE A 664 22.77 -1.31 17.35
N ALA A 665 22.66 -0.95 18.62
CA ALA A 665 23.75 -1.01 19.57
C ALA A 665 23.87 -2.44 20.14
N ARG A 666 24.93 -3.14 19.80
CA ARG A 666 25.23 -4.50 20.26
C ARG A 666 25.81 -4.55 21.68
N ASN A 667 26.52 -3.52 22.06
CA ASN A 667 27.21 -3.40 23.33
C ASN A 667 27.36 -1.91 23.73
N GLU A 668 28.08 -1.64 24.81
CA GLU A 668 28.28 -0.27 25.31
C GLU A 668 29.05 0.61 24.32
N THR A 669 30.05 0.08 23.62
CA THR A 669 30.76 0.81 22.56
C THR A 669 29.80 1.18 21.44
N GLY A 670 28.95 0.24 21.01
CA GLY A 670 27.93 0.48 20.00
C GLY A 670 26.91 1.52 20.45
N ARG A 671 26.48 1.53 21.71
CA ARG A 671 25.59 2.57 22.25
C ARG A 671 26.20 3.97 22.14
N ILE A 672 27.47 4.11 22.51
CA ILE A 672 28.21 5.37 22.40
C ILE A 672 28.33 5.78 20.93
N ASN A 673 28.66 4.84 20.04
CA ASN A 673 28.82 5.10 18.62
C ASN A 673 27.48 5.46 17.95
N LEU A 674 26.39 4.81 18.36
CA LEU A 674 25.04 5.17 17.90
C LEU A 674 24.71 6.63 18.27
N TYR A 675 24.98 7.06 19.48
CA TYR A 675 24.76 8.45 19.91
C TYR A 675 25.63 9.45 19.13
N LYS A 676 26.87 9.08 18.80
CA LYS A 676 27.73 9.90 17.93
C LYS A 676 27.18 9.99 16.53
N LEU A 677 26.67 8.91 15.95
CA LEU A 677 26.01 8.90 14.64
C LEU A 677 24.78 9.82 14.63
N VAL A 678 23.90 9.70 15.63
CA VAL A 678 22.73 10.58 15.77
C VAL A 678 23.18 12.04 15.85
N SER A 679 24.20 12.35 16.66
CA SER A 679 24.73 13.71 16.78
C SER A 679 25.29 14.24 15.46
N GLN A 680 26.06 13.42 14.73
CA GLN A 680 26.62 13.81 13.43
C GLN A 680 25.50 14.04 12.39
N SER A 681 24.51 13.15 12.35
CA SER A 681 23.41 13.23 11.39
C SER A 681 22.60 14.52 11.56
N HIS A 682 22.36 14.95 12.81
CA HIS A 682 21.62 16.18 13.13
C HIS A 682 22.47 17.44 13.01
N LEU A 683 23.69 17.44 13.51
CA LEU A 683 24.51 18.66 13.59
C LEU A 683 25.24 18.98 12.27
N LYS A 684 25.71 17.95 11.54
CA LYS A 684 26.56 18.14 10.37
C LYS A 684 25.86 17.83 9.05
N TYR A 685 25.06 16.77 9.02
CA TYR A 685 24.51 16.25 7.77
C TYR A 685 23.00 16.46 7.60
N TYR A 686 22.37 17.23 8.48
CA TYR A 686 20.93 17.47 8.42
C TYR A 686 20.54 18.28 7.18
N HIS A 687 19.57 17.76 6.45
CA HIS A 687 18.84 18.47 5.40
C HIS A 687 17.47 17.82 5.21
N ARG A 688 16.41 18.46 5.69
CA ARG A 688 15.05 17.98 5.83
C ARG A 688 14.90 16.78 6.79
N ARG A 689 15.90 15.90 6.85
CA ARG A 689 16.02 14.74 7.75
C ARG A 689 17.48 14.51 8.15
N PRO A 690 17.75 13.86 9.29
CA PRO A 690 19.11 13.59 9.74
C PRO A 690 19.76 12.48 8.90
N ARG A 691 20.78 12.80 8.12
CA ARG A 691 21.43 11.91 7.16
C ARG A 691 22.60 11.19 7.78
N VAL A 692 22.74 9.91 7.50
CA VAL A 692 23.86 9.07 7.94
C VAL A 692 24.68 8.66 6.73
N PRO A 693 25.81 9.32 6.43
CA PRO A 693 26.72 8.89 5.36
C PRO A 693 27.32 7.52 5.68
N LYS A 694 27.45 6.61 4.69
CA LYS A 694 28.13 5.31 4.85
C LYS A 694 29.55 5.47 5.37
N SER A 695 30.31 6.43 4.87
CA SER A 695 31.66 6.74 5.34
C SER A 695 31.74 7.04 6.84
N VAL A 696 30.74 7.76 7.37
CA VAL A 696 30.62 8.09 8.79
C VAL A 696 30.16 6.86 9.58
N LEU A 697 29.21 6.08 9.04
CA LEU A 697 28.78 4.84 9.69
C LEU A 697 29.93 3.83 9.80
N GLU A 698 30.74 3.66 8.76
CA GLU A 698 31.93 2.81 8.80
C GLU A 698 32.95 3.27 9.88
N GLN A 699 33.13 4.58 10.04
CA GLN A 699 33.99 5.14 11.08
C GLN A 699 33.54 4.77 12.51
N TYR A 700 32.22 4.61 12.72
CA TYR A 700 31.62 4.27 14.02
C TYR A 700 31.07 2.83 14.06
N ARG A 701 31.47 1.96 13.12
CA ARG A 701 30.91 0.61 12.94
C ARG A 701 31.06 -0.30 14.15
N ASP A 702 32.11 -0.12 14.95
CA ASP A 702 32.39 -0.98 16.09
C ASP A 702 31.25 -1.00 17.11
N GLY A 703 30.83 -2.20 17.47
CA GLY A 703 29.74 -2.45 18.40
C GLY A 703 28.34 -2.19 17.82
N LEU A 704 28.19 -1.87 16.52
CA LEU A 704 26.93 -1.72 15.83
C LEU A 704 26.58 -2.96 15.00
N LEU A 705 25.27 -3.19 14.84
CA LEU A 705 24.72 -4.11 13.85
C LEU A 705 23.86 -3.31 12.88
N VAL A 706 24.03 -3.55 11.58
CA VAL A 706 23.38 -2.78 10.52
C VAL A 706 22.51 -3.70 9.65
N GLY A 707 21.25 -3.40 9.55
CA GLY A 707 20.24 -4.12 8.76
C GLY A 707 19.76 -3.35 7.53
N SER A 708 19.28 -4.08 6.53
CA SER A 708 18.88 -3.52 5.23
C SER A 708 17.59 -2.70 5.24
N ALA A 709 16.86 -2.69 6.35
CA ALA A 709 15.59 -2.00 6.56
C ALA A 709 14.45 -2.42 5.61
N CYS A 710 13.42 -1.55 5.50
CA CYS A 710 12.15 -1.75 4.80
C CYS A 710 12.27 -1.57 3.26
N GLU A 711 11.13 -1.34 2.60
CA GLU A 711 11.08 -1.06 1.16
C GLU A 711 11.82 0.22 0.78
N ALA A 712 11.92 1.20 1.69
CA ALA A 712 12.71 2.41 1.49
C ALA A 712 14.23 2.18 1.71
N GLY A 713 14.63 0.96 2.06
CA GLY A 713 16.03 0.57 2.21
C GLY A 713 16.75 0.46 0.87
N GLU A 714 18.07 0.67 0.90
CA GLU A 714 18.87 0.73 -0.31
C GLU A 714 18.88 -0.60 -1.10
N LEU A 715 18.94 -1.74 -0.39
CA LEU A 715 18.90 -3.06 -1.03
C LEU A 715 17.56 -3.32 -1.73
N TYR A 716 16.44 -3.04 -1.06
CA TYR A 716 15.12 -3.21 -1.64
C TYR A 716 14.95 -2.33 -2.88
N GLN A 717 15.34 -1.07 -2.80
CA GLN A 717 15.32 -0.13 -3.91
C GLN A 717 16.26 -0.54 -5.07
N ALA A 718 17.41 -1.14 -4.77
CA ALA A 718 18.30 -1.69 -5.78
C ALA A 718 17.66 -2.89 -6.51
N ILE A 719 16.93 -3.74 -5.79
CA ILE A 719 16.20 -4.87 -6.38
C ILE A 719 15.08 -4.36 -7.28
N LEU A 720 14.30 -3.35 -6.84
CA LEU A 720 13.22 -2.74 -7.62
C LEU A 720 13.69 -2.16 -8.96
N ARG A 721 14.85 -1.49 -8.98
CA ARG A 721 15.42 -0.95 -10.23
C ARG A 721 16.24 -1.97 -11.02
N ASN A 722 16.24 -3.22 -10.58
CA ASN A 722 17.05 -4.30 -11.17
C ASN A 722 18.53 -3.94 -11.32
N ALA A 723 19.13 -3.46 -10.23
CA ALA A 723 20.56 -3.14 -10.20
C ALA A 723 21.41 -4.38 -10.56
N PRO A 724 22.60 -4.19 -11.18
CA PRO A 724 23.50 -5.28 -11.52
C PRO A 724 23.91 -6.12 -10.30
N ASP A 725 24.18 -7.40 -10.50
CA ASP A 725 24.54 -8.33 -9.43
C ASP A 725 25.78 -7.85 -8.66
N THR A 726 26.71 -7.15 -9.30
CA THR A 726 27.88 -6.54 -8.64
C THR A 726 27.49 -5.45 -7.65
N GLU A 727 26.48 -4.62 -7.98
CA GLU A 727 25.94 -3.63 -7.05
C GLU A 727 25.15 -4.29 -5.92
N ILE A 728 24.30 -5.26 -6.25
CA ILE A 728 23.57 -6.04 -5.23
C ILE A 728 24.55 -6.71 -4.26
N ALA A 729 25.62 -7.35 -4.76
CA ALA A 729 26.65 -7.97 -3.93
C ALA A 729 27.34 -6.96 -3.00
N ARG A 730 27.70 -5.78 -3.54
CA ARG A 730 28.28 -4.69 -2.75
C ARG A 730 27.36 -4.26 -1.60
N LEU A 731 26.08 -4.10 -1.90
CA LEU A 731 25.06 -3.70 -0.92
C LEU A 731 24.84 -4.78 0.15
N VAL A 732 24.66 -6.03 -0.26
CA VAL A 732 24.47 -7.16 0.69
C VAL A 732 25.67 -7.30 1.64
N ASN A 733 26.89 -7.12 1.12
CA ASN A 733 28.10 -7.21 1.96
C ASN A 733 28.19 -6.09 3.00
N PHE A 734 27.60 -4.92 2.74
CA PHE A 734 27.60 -3.79 3.68
C PHE A 734 26.76 -4.08 4.92
N TYR A 735 25.66 -4.84 4.81
CA TYR A 735 24.76 -5.16 5.91
C TYR A 735 25.20 -6.37 6.71
N ASP A 736 24.92 -6.38 8.02
CA ASP A 736 25.14 -7.54 8.90
C ASP A 736 23.98 -8.54 8.78
N TYR A 737 22.78 -8.08 8.51
CA TYR A 737 21.59 -8.89 8.25
C TYR A 737 20.66 -8.21 7.23
N LEU A 738 19.80 -9.00 6.62
CA LEU A 738 18.82 -8.53 5.67
C LEU A 738 17.40 -8.60 6.27
N GLU A 739 16.50 -7.81 5.75
CA GLU A 739 15.15 -7.68 6.27
C GLU A 739 14.12 -7.96 5.19
N ILE A 740 13.05 -8.69 5.54
CA ILE A 740 11.84 -8.84 4.75
C ILE A 740 10.63 -8.38 5.57
N GLN A 741 9.63 -7.87 4.87
CA GLN A 741 8.42 -7.32 5.49
C GLN A 741 7.14 -7.97 4.97
N PRO A 742 6.00 -7.84 5.69
CA PRO A 742 4.71 -8.33 5.22
C PRO A 742 4.35 -7.73 3.86
N VAL A 743 3.87 -8.55 2.95
CA VAL A 743 3.42 -8.11 1.62
C VAL A 743 2.41 -6.95 1.71
N GLY A 744 1.55 -6.97 2.75
CA GLY A 744 0.57 -5.90 2.98
C GLY A 744 1.17 -4.52 3.24
N ASN A 745 2.41 -4.44 3.76
CA ASN A 745 3.09 -3.16 4.01
C ASN A 745 3.40 -2.44 2.69
N ASN A 746 3.69 -3.21 1.63
CA ASN A 746 4.15 -2.72 0.34
C ASN A 746 3.07 -2.76 -0.75
N ARG A 747 1.81 -3.05 -0.38
CA ARG A 747 0.70 -3.19 -1.34
C ARG A 747 0.44 -1.90 -2.14
N PHE A 748 0.76 -0.74 -1.59
CA PHE A 748 0.65 0.55 -2.28
C PHE A 748 1.45 0.60 -3.59
N MET A 749 2.55 -0.17 -3.71
CA MET A 749 3.35 -0.24 -4.92
C MET A 749 2.62 -0.83 -6.12
N ILE A 750 1.59 -1.67 -5.89
CA ILE A 750 0.78 -2.29 -6.96
C ILE A 750 -0.07 -1.23 -7.70
N ALA A 751 -0.42 -0.15 -7.01
CA ALA A 751 -1.23 0.94 -7.54
C ALA A 751 -0.41 2.17 -7.97
N ASP A 752 0.91 2.18 -7.73
CA ASP A 752 1.79 3.33 -8.02
C ASP A 752 2.48 3.15 -9.38
N ASP A 753 2.13 4.00 -10.34
CA ASP A 753 2.71 4.05 -11.69
C ASP A 753 4.25 4.22 -11.71
N LYS A 754 4.89 4.50 -10.57
CA LYS A 754 6.36 4.57 -10.45
C LYS A 754 7.02 3.20 -10.27
N HIS A 755 6.24 2.17 -10.02
CA HIS A 755 6.72 0.82 -9.69
C HIS A 755 6.26 -0.19 -10.75
N ASP A 756 6.55 0.07 -12.03
CA ASP A 756 6.15 -0.73 -13.20
C ASP A 756 6.43 -2.24 -13.09
N MET A 757 7.33 -2.64 -12.17
CA MET A 757 7.66 -4.04 -11.91
C MET A 757 6.69 -4.74 -10.94
N ILE A 758 5.85 -3.98 -10.25
CA ILE A 758 4.98 -4.51 -9.21
C ILE A 758 3.52 -4.41 -9.66
N SER A 759 3.03 -5.48 -10.23
CA SER A 759 1.64 -5.60 -10.70
C SER A 759 0.75 -6.43 -9.78
N SER A 760 1.35 -7.18 -8.86
CA SER A 760 0.64 -8.14 -8.01
C SER A 760 1.31 -8.36 -6.66
N GLU A 761 0.57 -8.96 -5.71
CA GLU A 761 1.15 -9.42 -4.44
C GLU A 761 2.22 -10.50 -4.63
N GLU A 762 2.18 -11.24 -5.74
CA GLU A 762 3.17 -12.26 -6.01
C GLU A 762 4.53 -11.64 -6.36
N ASP A 763 4.55 -10.50 -7.05
CA ASP A 763 5.79 -9.76 -7.34
C ASP A 763 6.45 -9.28 -6.03
N LEU A 764 5.65 -8.80 -5.08
CA LEU A 764 6.14 -8.43 -3.74
C LEU A 764 6.74 -9.62 -2.99
N LYS A 765 6.13 -10.81 -3.11
CA LYS A 765 6.67 -12.04 -2.53
C LYS A 765 7.96 -12.48 -3.21
N GLU A 766 8.07 -12.31 -4.53
CA GLU A 766 9.31 -12.63 -5.25
C GLU A 766 10.48 -11.74 -4.78
N ILE A 767 10.23 -10.48 -4.45
CA ILE A 767 11.27 -9.62 -3.86
C ILE A 767 11.70 -10.19 -2.50
N ASN A 768 10.76 -10.55 -1.63
CA ASN A 768 11.09 -11.18 -0.35
C ASN A 768 11.89 -12.48 -0.55
N ARG A 769 11.48 -13.35 -1.48
CA ARG A 769 12.23 -14.58 -1.82
C ARG A 769 13.63 -14.29 -2.35
N LYS A 770 13.78 -13.25 -3.17
CA LYS A 770 15.10 -12.81 -3.66
C LYS A 770 15.99 -12.36 -2.52
N ILE A 771 15.47 -11.60 -1.55
CA ILE A 771 16.23 -11.19 -0.36
C ILE A 771 16.62 -12.40 0.48
N VAL A 772 15.74 -13.39 0.67
CA VAL A 772 16.07 -14.64 1.37
C VAL A 772 17.19 -15.39 0.66
N LYS A 773 17.11 -15.59 -0.66
CA LYS A 773 18.16 -16.24 -1.46
C LYS A 773 19.49 -15.50 -1.38
N LEU A 774 19.47 -14.15 -1.39
CA LEU A 774 20.69 -13.35 -1.17
C LEU A 774 21.27 -13.59 0.23
N GLY A 775 20.42 -13.67 1.26
CA GLY A 775 20.85 -14.01 2.60
C GLY A 775 21.57 -15.37 2.66
N GLU A 776 21.00 -16.39 2.05
CA GLU A 776 21.62 -17.74 1.94
C GLU A 776 22.95 -17.69 1.18
N GLN A 777 22.96 -17.05 0.00
CA GLN A 777 24.15 -16.96 -0.87
C GLN A 777 25.30 -16.23 -0.19
N PHE A 778 25.03 -15.13 0.52
CA PHE A 778 26.05 -14.32 1.19
C PHE A 778 26.23 -14.68 2.68
N LYS A 779 25.55 -15.71 3.16
CA LYS A 779 25.57 -16.17 4.57
C LYS A 779 25.21 -15.03 5.55
N LYS A 780 24.22 -14.22 5.19
CA LYS A 780 23.68 -13.17 6.03
C LYS A 780 22.36 -13.64 6.65
N PRO A 781 22.12 -13.43 7.95
CA PRO A 781 20.82 -13.66 8.54
C PRO A 781 19.74 -12.86 7.83
N VAL A 782 18.56 -13.46 7.61
CA VAL A 782 17.38 -12.74 7.13
C VAL A 782 16.35 -12.74 8.24
N VAL A 783 15.80 -11.56 8.54
CA VAL A 783 14.83 -11.37 9.60
C VAL A 783 13.50 -10.90 9.04
N ALA A 784 12.41 -11.40 9.62
CA ALA A 784 11.05 -10.99 9.28
C ALA A 784 10.56 -9.96 10.31
N THR A 785 10.36 -8.71 9.89
CA THR A 785 9.91 -7.61 10.72
C THR A 785 8.54 -7.11 10.29
N CYS A 786 7.92 -6.21 11.03
CA CYS A 786 6.60 -5.67 10.69
C CYS A 786 6.59 -4.18 10.44
N ASP A 787 7.69 -3.47 10.72
CA ASP A 787 7.76 -2.02 10.61
C ASP A 787 6.63 -1.34 11.42
N VAL A 788 6.64 -1.63 12.71
CA VAL A 788 5.52 -1.30 13.60
C VAL A 788 5.46 0.19 13.86
N HIS A 789 4.35 0.85 13.52
CA HIS A 789 4.07 2.26 13.81
C HIS A 789 2.92 2.44 14.80
N PHE A 790 2.08 1.42 14.96
CA PHE A 790 0.99 1.41 15.92
C PHE A 790 0.78 0.01 16.50
N MET A 791 0.07 -0.07 17.64
CA MET A 791 -0.02 -1.31 18.39
C MET A 791 -1.06 -2.28 17.83
N ASP A 792 -2.28 -1.81 17.63
CA ASP A 792 -3.43 -2.62 17.21
C ASP A 792 -3.99 -2.11 15.86
N PRO A 793 -4.59 -2.97 15.02
CA PRO A 793 -5.09 -2.57 13.70
C PRO A 793 -5.99 -1.33 13.70
N GLN A 794 -6.81 -1.14 14.73
CA GLN A 794 -7.69 0.01 14.87
C GLN A 794 -6.97 1.33 15.18
N ASP A 795 -5.71 1.28 15.60
CA ASP A 795 -4.91 2.48 15.91
C ASP A 795 -4.43 3.19 14.63
N GLU A 796 -4.60 2.55 13.47
CA GLU A 796 -4.32 3.12 12.15
C GLU A 796 -4.96 4.51 11.97
N ILE A 797 -6.16 4.71 12.51
CA ILE A 797 -6.88 5.99 12.44
C ILE A 797 -6.07 7.16 13.02
N TYR A 798 -5.30 6.92 14.09
CA TYR A 798 -4.48 7.96 14.71
C TYR A 798 -3.30 8.34 13.82
N ARG A 799 -2.67 7.36 13.15
CA ARG A 799 -1.60 7.62 12.18
C ARG A 799 -2.14 8.41 10.99
N ARG A 800 -3.29 8.05 10.46
CA ARG A 800 -3.99 8.77 9.39
C ARG A 800 -4.20 10.24 9.74
N ILE A 801 -4.71 10.52 10.94
CA ILE A 801 -4.94 11.90 11.43
C ILE A 801 -3.63 12.68 11.50
N ILE A 802 -2.56 12.08 12.04
CA ILE A 802 -1.23 12.74 12.14
C ILE A 802 -0.67 13.04 10.75
N MET A 803 -0.70 12.07 9.84
CA MET A 803 -0.20 12.23 8.47
C MET A 803 -1.00 13.28 7.69
N ALA A 804 -2.33 13.25 7.77
CA ALA A 804 -3.20 14.26 7.15
C ALA A 804 -2.93 15.66 7.72
N GLY A 805 -2.75 15.78 9.04
CA GLY A 805 -2.39 17.04 9.71
C GLY A 805 -1.03 17.59 9.27
N ASN A 806 -0.11 16.74 8.85
CA ASN A 806 1.21 17.11 8.31
C ASN A 806 1.20 17.32 6.78
N GLY A 807 0.05 17.17 6.12
CA GLY A 807 -0.13 17.45 4.70
C GLY A 807 0.29 16.33 3.76
N PHE A 808 0.36 15.09 4.22
CA PHE A 808 0.58 13.93 3.37
C PHE A 808 -0.67 13.66 2.53
N SER A 809 -0.50 13.59 1.20
CA SER A 809 -1.60 13.39 0.24
C SER A 809 -2.12 11.96 0.24
N ASP A 810 -1.34 11.01 0.70
CA ASP A 810 -1.59 9.57 0.80
C ASP A 810 -2.01 9.12 2.22
N ALA A 811 -2.37 10.07 3.09
CA ALA A 811 -2.76 9.78 4.46
C ALA A 811 -3.92 8.78 4.57
N ASP A 812 -4.82 8.73 3.60
CA ASP A 812 -5.95 7.80 3.56
C ASP A 812 -5.57 6.37 3.10
N GLU A 813 -4.39 6.18 2.53
CA GLU A 813 -3.87 4.90 2.05
C GLU A 813 -2.90 4.29 3.08
N GLN A 814 -3.44 3.78 4.18
CA GLN A 814 -2.62 3.28 5.27
C GLN A 814 -2.14 1.84 5.05
N ALA A 815 -0.84 1.63 5.20
CA ALA A 815 -0.26 0.31 5.34
C ALA A 815 -0.56 -0.29 6.72
N PRO A 816 -0.73 -1.63 6.85
CA PRO A 816 -1.09 -2.28 8.11
C PRO A 816 0.12 -2.46 9.05
N LEU A 817 0.74 -1.36 9.49
CA LEU A 817 1.98 -1.31 10.27
C LEU A 817 1.75 -1.54 11.78
N TYR A 818 0.98 -2.54 12.13
CA TYR A 818 0.68 -2.86 13.53
C TYR A 818 1.58 -3.98 14.08
N LEU A 819 1.75 -4.02 15.40
CA LEU A 819 2.47 -5.10 16.08
C LEU A 819 1.77 -6.44 15.86
N ARG A 820 2.39 -7.37 15.13
CA ARG A 820 1.83 -8.68 14.78
C ARG A 820 2.27 -9.77 15.76
N THR A 821 1.37 -10.75 15.96
CA THR A 821 1.70 -12.00 16.64
C THR A 821 2.65 -12.85 15.79
N THR A 822 3.34 -13.78 16.41
CA THR A 822 4.26 -14.70 15.72
C THR A 822 3.56 -15.46 14.60
N GLU A 823 2.34 -15.95 14.84
CA GLU A 823 1.57 -16.67 13.83
C GLU A 823 1.20 -15.78 12.64
N ALA A 824 0.78 -14.53 12.90
CA ALA A 824 0.42 -13.58 11.84
C ALA A 824 1.61 -13.28 10.92
N VAL A 825 2.83 -13.17 11.46
CA VAL A 825 4.05 -12.94 10.68
C VAL A 825 4.31 -14.09 9.72
N SER A 826 4.18 -15.33 10.17
CA SER A 826 4.37 -16.53 9.34
C SER A 826 3.43 -16.57 8.12
N TYR A 827 2.25 -15.93 8.21
CA TYR A 827 1.29 -15.83 7.11
C TYR A 827 1.56 -14.67 6.15
N THR A 828 2.14 -13.58 6.62
CA THR A 828 2.16 -12.31 5.87
C THR A 828 3.43 -12.07 5.07
N HIS A 829 4.52 -12.75 5.36
CA HIS A 829 5.82 -12.56 4.69
C HIS A 829 6.03 -13.53 3.53
N LEU A 830 5.66 -14.79 3.75
CA LEU A 830 5.79 -15.88 2.79
C LEU A 830 4.53 -16.75 2.89
N ARG A 831 4.12 -17.47 1.85
CA ARG A 831 2.98 -18.38 1.94
C ARG A 831 3.25 -19.50 2.94
N ALA A 832 2.26 -19.81 3.77
CA ALA A 832 2.30 -20.80 4.85
C ALA A 832 2.73 -22.23 4.46
N HIS A 833 2.88 -22.53 3.18
CA HIS A 833 3.26 -23.86 2.69
C HIS A 833 4.77 -24.06 2.48
N GLU A 834 5.54 -23.00 2.42
CA GLU A 834 6.95 -23.09 2.03
C GLU A 834 7.93 -22.97 3.20
N THR A 835 7.49 -22.68 4.42
CA THR A 835 8.40 -22.13 5.42
C THR A 835 8.42 -22.73 6.81
N ARG A 836 7.75 -23.84 7.07
CA ARG A 836 7.86 -24.47 8.41
C ARG A 836 9.15 -25.26 8.62
N HIS A 837 9.96 -25.46 7.59
CA HIS A 837 11.22 -26.22 7.68
C HIS A 837 12.49 -25.43 7.36
N ASP A 838 12.39 -24.20 6.82
CA ASP A 838 13.52 -23.48 6.25
C ASP A 838 13.79 -22.10 6.88
N LEU A 839 13.09 -21.73 7.98
CA LEU A 839 13.40 -20.52 8.77
C LEU A 839 13.98 -20.87 10.13
#